data_ba4c891ca485ea00a4e5e86def983d72
#
_entry.id   ba4c891ca485ea00a4e5e86def983d72
#
_cell.length_a   1.000
_cell.length_b   1.000
_cell.length_c   1.000
_cell.angle_alpha   90.00
_cell.angle_beta   90.00
_cell.angle_gamma   90.00
#
_symmetry.space_group_name_H-M   'P 1'
#
loop_
_entity.id
_entity.type
_entity.pdbx_description
1 polymer ?
#
loop_
_entity_poly.entity_id
_entity_poly.type
_entity_poly.pdbx_seq_one_letter_code
_entity_poly.pdbx_strand_id
1 'polypeptide(L)'
;MSNITFSLDGKTVSAEDGETIWQVAKREGVAIPHLCHKDAPGYRSDGNCRACMVDIEGERTLAASCIRTAAEGMVVQTATERASKAREMVFELLASDQPSRDQHPDPESDFFKWSDAIGVSSSRFAPCEKPAQDVSHPAIAVNLDACIACNLCERACREVQVNDVIGMADRGSHTAPVFDLADPMGLSTCVACGECVSACPTGALMEKSLLDADAKTREVYADETIDSVCPFCGVGCLTSVSVKDGKVVSVEGRDGPANENRLCVKGRFGFDYVSSPERLTKPLIRRDDAPKDAGISLTLDNYLEVFREATWDEALDRAANGLKATFENKGGAGIAGFGSAKGSNEEAYLFQKLIRQGFQTNNVDHCTRLCHASSVAALMEGIGSGAVTAPFNAAEDADCMIVIGARPEQNHPVAATYIKQAAKNGTKLIVMDPRGQGLMRHADYGLKFKPGTDVAMLNAILNVIVSEKLYDEQYIAAHVDGFEALKEKIQDFTPEAMEPVCGIDASILREVARLYATSPRSIIYWGMGVSQHVHGTDNVRCLIAMALTTGQIGRPGTGLHPLRGQNNVQGASDAGLIPMVFPDYRSVENVDIRAEYEDAWGRTLDPVRGLTVVEIMDDILAGGIEAMYIQGENPAMSDPDQNHARKALSSLKHLVVQDIFLTETAWHADVILPASAHAEKLGTYTNTNRQVQIGRPCVPMPGEARADWELIIALANRLGLDWSYDGVPAIYEEMRSHMASIQNISWERLERDGTVTYPADSPDKPGNEILFGQSFPTADGRGKIVPTDLVPPDETPDEDFPMVLTTGRMLEHWHTGAMTRRAVVLDAIEPEPVVSMNPRDIKLQGLEIGQQVTVETRRGAITLMLRADRDVSTGMMFVPFCFYEAPANFLTNPQLDPFGKIPEFKFCAARISAAEHQEAAE
;
A
#
# COMPACT_ATOMS: atom_id res chain seq x y z
N MET A 1 -9.56 -36.74 5.18
CA MET A 1 -9.65 -36.26 6.58
C MET A 1 -10.66 -37.18 7.28
N SER A 2 -10.35 -37.69 8.47
CA SER A 2 -11.29 -38.55 9.21
C SER A 2 -12.38 -37.64 9.82
N ASN A 3 -13.63 -37.83 9.41
CA ASN A 3 -14.77 -37.20 10.06
C ASN A 3 -14.98 -37.80 11.45
N ILE A 4 -14.83 -37.00 12.48
CA ILE A 4 -15.16 -37.31 13.85
C ILE A 4 -16.66 -37.14 14.04
N THR A 5 -17.32 -38.11 14.68
CA THR A 5 -18.76 -38.03 14.95
C THR A 5 -19.00 -37.97 16.46
N PHE A 6 -19.82 -37.01 16.91
CA PHE A 6 -20.13 -36.84 18.31
C PHE A 6 -21.55 -36.28 18.53
N SER A 7 -22.01 -36.25 19.76
CA SER A 7 -23.32 -35.71 20.12
C SER A 7 -23.17 -34.29 20.70
N LEU A 8 -23.89 -33.30 20.11
CA LEU A 8 -24.02 -31.95 20.60
C LEU A 8 -25.48 -31.66 20.95
N ASP A 9 -25.79 -31.49 22.20
CA ASP A 9 -27.15 -31.28 22.77
C ASP A 9 -28.16 -32.34 22.27
N GLY A 10 -27.74 -33.61 22.17
CA GLY A 10 -28.51 -34.72 21.71
C GLY A 10 -28.63 -34.89 20.18
N LYS A 11 -28.03 -33.99 19.40
CA LYS A 11 -27.93 -34.09 17.94
C LYS A 11 -26.59 -34.68 17.56
N THR A 12 -26.59 -35.68 16.68
CA THR A 12 -25.35 -36.23 16.10
C THR A 12 -24.79 -35.22 15.08
N VAL A 13 -23.53 -34.81 15.27
CA VAL A 13 -22.83 -33.85 14.43
C VAL A 13 -21.47 -34.40 14.02
N SER A 14 -20.88 -33.84 12.96
CA SER A 14 -19.55 -34.22 12.47
C SER A 14 -18.58 -33.08 12.72
N ALA A 15 -17.33 -33.42 13.03
CA ALA A 15 -16.22 -32.49 13.13
C ALA A 15 -15.04 -32.93 12.25
N GLU A 16 -14.27 -31.99 11.78
CA GLU A 16 -12.95 -32.22 11.19
C GLU A 16 -11.90 -32.49 12.30
N ASP A 17 -10.83 -33.18 11.95
CA ASP A 17 -9.73 -33.42 12.90
C ASP A 17 -9.12 -32.08 13.38
N GLY A 18 -9.08 -31.90 14.69
CA GLY A 18 -8.59 -30.65 15.31
C GLY A 18 -9.65 -29.56 15.50
N GLU A 19 -10.87 -29.69 14.94
CA GLU A 19 -11.95 -28.73 15.12
C GLU A 19 -12.42 -28.68 16.56
N THR A 20 -12.59 -27.47 17.12
CA THR A 20 -13.04 -27.28 18.48
C THR A 20 -14.56 -27.47 18.63
N ILE A 21 -15.03 -27.83 19.83
CA ILE A 21 -16.47 -27.91 20.12
C ILE A 21 -17.17 -26.60 19.80
N TRP A 22 -16.54 -25.45 20.04
CA TRP A 22 -17.11 -24.14 19.76
C TRP A 22 -17.32 -23.90 18.26
N GLN A 23 -16.34 -24.27 17.43
CA GLN A 23 -16.43 -24.13 15.98
C GLN A 23 -17.55 -25.02 15.39
N VAL A 24 -17.64 -26.27 15.85
CA VAL A 24 -18.75 -27.15 15.46
C VAL A 24 -20.08 -26.58 15.90
N ALA A 25 -20.20 -26.11 17.17
CA ALA A 25 -21.43 -25.51 17.69
C ALA A 25 -21.86 -24.31 16.86
N LYS A 26 -20.94 -23.41 16.50
CA LYS A 26 -21.21 -22.26 15.63
C LYS A 26 -21.76 -22.69 14.28
N ARG A 27 -21.12 -23.66 13.63
CA ARG A 27 -21.56 -24.22 12.33
C ARG A 27 -22.94 -24.86 12.39
N GLU A 28 -23.27 -25.49 13.52
CA GLU A 28 -24.57 -26.12 13.77
C GLU A 28 -25.64 -25.13 14.30
N GLY A 29 -25.30 -23.81 14.39
CA GLY A 29 -26.22 -22.77 14.85
C GLY A 29 -26.46 -22.75 16.36
N VAL A 30 -25.59 -23.41 17.15
CA VAL A 30 -25.64 -23.39 18.62
C VAL A 30 -24.76 -22.26 19.14
N ALA A 31 -25.38 -21.26 19.77
CA ALA A 31 -24.69 -20.11 20.31
C ALA A 31 -24.04 -20.42 21.67
N ILE A 32 -22.72 -20.41 21.73
CA ILE A 32 -21.94 -20.55 22.98
C ILE A 32 -21.28 -19.23 23.30
N PRO A 33 -21.52 -18.62 24.48
CA PRO A 33 -20.91 -17.37 24.90
C PRO A 33 -19.37 -17.46 24.91
N HIS A 34 -18.70 -16.40 24.46
CA HIS A 34 -17.24 -16.32 24.42
C HIS A 34 -16.79 -14.85 24.46
N LEU A 35 -15.63 -14.58 25.05
CA LEU A 35 -15.05 -13.23 25.12
C LEU A 35 -13.54 -13.21 24.77
N CYS A 36 -12.77 -14.25 25.14
CA CYS A 36 -11.34 -14.33 24.82
C CYS A 36 -11.01 -15.11 23.54
N HIS A 37 -12.03 -15.46 22.78
CA HIS A 37 -11.92 -16.14 21.49
C HIS A 37 -12.44 -15.21 20.39
N LYS A 38 -11.67 -15.06 19.31
CA LYS A 38 -12.05 -14.36 18.09
C LYS A 38 -11.90 -15.37 16.94
N ASP A 39 -13.00 -15.61 16.24
CA ASP A 39 -13.02 -16.51 15.08
C ASP A 39 -12.62 -15.74 13.83
N ALA A 40 -11.32 -15.51 13.72
CA ALA A 40 -10.69 -14.82 12.60
C ALA A 40 -9.29 -15.38 12.35
N PRO A 41 -8.78 -15.28 11.12
CA PRO A 41 -7.42 -15.74 10.78
C PRO A 41 -6.36 -15.17 11.71
N GLY A 42 -5.40 -16.00 12.10
CA GLY A 42 -4.29 -15.62 12.98
C GLY A 42 -4.61 -15.58 14.48
N TYR A 43 -5.87 -15.75 14.90
CA TYR A 43 -6.25 -15.78 16.32
C TYR A 43 -6.37 -17.20 16.84
N ARG A 44 -5.51 -17.58 17.76
CA ARG A 44 -5.67 -18.83 18.54
C ARG A 44 -6.56 -18.59 19.76
N SER A 45 -7.16 -19.65 20.29
CA SER A 45 -7.96 -19.60 21.51
C SER A 45 -7.11 -19.91 22.74
N ASP A 46 -7.24 -19.12 23.82
CA ASP A 46 -6.53 -19.34 25.09
C ASP A 46 -7.41 -19.93 26.20
N GLY A 47 -8.73 -19.83 26.03
CA GLY A 47 -9.70 -20.29 27.04
C GLY A 47 -9.65 -19.53 28.37
N ASN A 48 -9.14 -18.29 28.37
CA ASN A 48 -8.91 -17.49 29.58
C ASN A 48 -10.18 -17.07 30.31
N CYS A 49 -11.18 -16.56 29.57
CA CYS A 49 -12.39 -15.96 30.17
C CYS A 49 -13.35 -16.98 30.75
N ARG A 50 -13.30 -18.25 30.33
CA ARG A 50 -14.22 -19.31 30.75
C ARG A 50 -15.71 -19.06 30.46
N ALA A 51 -16.05 -18.11 29.62
CA ALA A 51 -17.43 -17.84 29.20
C ALA A 51 -18.03 -18.99 28.37
N CYS A 52 -17.22 -19.81 27.72
CA CYS A 52 -17.62 -20.86 26.77
C CYS A 52 -17.67 -22.27 27.38
N MET A 53 -17.88 -22.39 28.70
CA MET A 53 -17.90 -23.67 29.39
C MET A 53 -19.08 -24.57 28.95
N VAL A 54 -18.78 -25.83 28.67
CA VAL A 54 -19.74 -26.90 28.30
C VAL A 54 -19.54 -28.11 29.18
N ASP A 55 -20.56 -28.95 29.29
CA ASP A 55 -20.52 -30.22 30.05
C ASP A 55 -20.31 -31.39 29.07
N ILE A 56 -19.34 -32.25 29.39
CA ILE A 56 -19.03 -33.42 28.60
C ILE A 56 -19.30 -34.65 29.45
N GLU A 57 -20.16 -35.53 28.96
CA GLU A 57 -20.59 -36.75 29.69
C GLU A 57 -19.35 -37.62 30.03
N GLY A 58 -19.26 -38.04 31.28
CA GLY A 58 -18.11 -38.79 31.79
C GLY A 58 -16.91 -37.96 32.24
N GLU A 59 -16.87 -36.63 31.96
CA GLU A 59 -15.82 -35.75 32.45
C GLU A 59 -16.18 -35.14 33.83
N ARG A 60 -15.18 -35.12 34.74
CA ARG A 60 -15.39 -34.53 36.08
C ARG A 60 -15.55 -33.03 36.09
N THR A 61 -14.93 -32.34 35.13
CA THR A 61 -14.86 -30.89 35.04
C THR A 61 -15.55 -30.38 33.77
N LEU A 62 -16.12 -29.19 33.80
CA LEU A 62 -16.54 -28.50 32.58
C LEU A 62 -15.35 -28.19 31.67
N ALA A 63 -15.55 -28.20 30.37
CA ALA A 63 -14.55 -27.88 29.37
C ALA A 63 -14.80 -26.52 28.74
N ALA A 64 -13.73 -25.78 28.41
CA ALA A 64 -13.82 -24.57 27.61
C ALA A 64 -13.91 -24.97 26.11
N SER A 65 -15.09 -24.81 25.53
CA SER A 65 -15.40 -25.28 24.17
C SER A 65 -14.51 -24.64 23.08
N CYS A 66 -14.01 -23.44 23.31
CA CYS A 66 -13.15 -22.74 22.34
C CYS A 66 -11.72 -23.34 22.21
N ILE A 67 -11.30 -24.20 23.14
CA ILE A 67 -10.00 -24.89 23.12
C ILE A 67 -10.11 -26.43 23.14
N ARG A 68 -11.26 -26.95 23.53
CA ARG A 68 -11.51 -28.40 23.58
C ARG A 68 -11.87 -28.91 22.18
N THR A 69 -11.01 -29.73 21.59
CA THR A 69 -11.29 -30.37 20.29
C THR A 69 -12.34 -31.46 20.45
N ALA A 70 -13.16 -31.61 19.42
CA ALA A 70 -14.11 -32.70 19.31
C ALA A 70 -13.40 -34.06 19.25
N ALA A 71 -14.03 -35.11 19.80
CA ALA A 71 -13.51 -36.46 19.77
C ALA A 71 -14.65 -37.45 19.48
N GLU A 72 -14.32 -38.61 18.88
CA GLU A 72 -15.26 -39.61 18.47
C GLU A 72 -16.08 -40.13 19.65
N GLY A 73 -17.40 -40.18 19.48
CA GLY A 73 -18.34 -40.61 20.51
C GLY A 73 -18.52 -39.70 21.72
N MET A 74 -17.92 -38.51 21.73
CA MET A 74 -18.13 -37.53 22.78
C MET A 74 -19.61 -37.14 22.89
N VAL A 75 -20.11 -36.88 24.11
CA VAL A 75 -21.46 -36.37 24.34
C VAL A 75 -21.31 -35.01 25.06
N VAL A 76 -21.63 -33.94 24.33
CA VAL A 76 -21.51 -32.55 24.78
C VAL A 76 -22.89 -31.98 25.01
N GLN A 77 -23.03 -31.33 26.15
CA GLN A 77 -24.23 -30.61 26.56
C GLN A 77 -23.87 -29.14 26.82
N THR A 78 -24.46 -28.22 26.06
CA THR A 78 -24.13 -26.78 26.17
C THR A 78 -24.97 -26.07 27.21
N ALA A 79 -26.14 -26.59 27.60
CA ALA A 79 -27.12 -25.93 28.45
C ALA A 79 -27.50 -26.72 29.72
N THR A 80 -26.60 -27.57 30.27
CA THR A 80 -26.82 -28.19 31.57
C THR A 80 -26.92 -27.11 32.66
N GLU A 81 -27.64 -27.38 33.76
CA GLU A 81 -27.72 -26.48 34.93
C GLU A 81 -26.29 -26.11 35.41
N ARG A 82 -25.40 -27.07 35.46
CA ARG A 82 -23.99 -26.90 35.84
C ARG A 82 -23.22 -25.96 34.90
N ALA A 83 -23.34 -26.14 33.60
CA ALA A 83 -22.67 -25.29 32.59
C ALA A 83 -23.26 -23.87 32.63
N SER A 84 -24.59 -23.74 32.70
CA SER A 84 -25.29 -22.45 32.76
C SER A 84 -24.89 -21.67 34.03
N LYS A 85 -24.90 -22.36 35.21
CA LYS A 85 -24.48 -21.74 36.46
C LYS A 85 -23.01 -21.30 36.47
N ALA A 86 -22.12 -22.06 35.85
CA ALA A 86 -20.72 -21.67 35.71
C ALA A 86 -20.55 -20.40 34.84
N ARG A 87 -21.26 -20.32 33.71
CA ARG A 87 -21.25 -19.14 32.85
C ARG A 87 -21.84 -17.91 33.54
N GLU A 88 -23.01 -18.04 34.21
CA GLU A 88 -23.58 -16.95 35.02
C GLU A 88 -22.57 -16.40 36.01
N MET A 89 -21.91 -17.26 36.78
CA MET A 89 -20.89 -16.87 37.75
C MET A 89 -19.71 -16.15 37.11
N VAL A 90 -19.23 -16.63 35.95
CA VAL A 90 -18.14 -15.98 35.18
C VAL A 90 -18.55 -14.57 34.78
N PHE A 91 -19.76 -14.40 34.19
CA PHE A 91 -20.23 -13.07 33.78
C PHE A 91 -20.51 -12.16 34.98
N GLU A 92 -21.00 -12.67 36.09
CA GLU A 92 -21.18 -11.90 37.34
C GLU A 92 -19.84 -11.38 37.89
N LEU A 93 -18.81 -12.23 37.86
CA LEU A 93 -17.43 -11.84 38.26
C LEU A 93 -16.84 -10.79 37.29
N LEU A 94 -17.01 -10.95 35.99
CA LEU A 94 -16.54 -9.98 35.01
C LEU A 94 -17.32 -8.65 35.12
N ALA A 95 -18.61 -8.71 35.38
CA ALA A 95 -19.47 -7.55 35.58
C ALA A 95 -19.09 -6.71 36.80
N SER A 96 -18.37 -7.29 37.78
CA SER A 96 -17.93 -6.51 38.95
C SER A 96 -16.96 -5.39 38.59
N ASP A 97 -16.18 -5.58 37.56
CA ASP A 97 -15.13 -4.65 37.12
C ASP A 97 -15.58 -3.74 35.95
N GLN A 98 -16.79 -3.94 35.41
CA GLN A 98 -17.27 -3.13 34.30
C GLN A 98 -17.94 -1.85 34.80
N PRO A 99 -17.72 -0.71 34.11
CA PRO A 99 -18.55 0.48 34.32
C PRO A 99 -20.02 0.17 34.05
N SER A 100 -20.93 0.98 34.63
CA SER A 100 -22.34 0.92 34.27
C SER A 100 -22.53 1.14 32.76
N ARG A 101 -23.58 0.53 32.19
CA ARG A 101 -23.76 0.54 30.72
C ARG A 101 -23.85 1.94 30.13
N ASP A 102 -24.39 2.91 30.87
CA ASP A 102 -24.51 4.33 30.51
C ASP A 102 -23.15 5.09 30.59
N GLN A 103 -22.17 4.54 31.29
CA GLN A 103 -20.82 5.09 31.44
C GLN A 103 -19.76 4.25 30.76
N HIS A 104 -20.18 3.24 30.00
CA HIS A 104 -19.29 2.27 29.41
C HIS A 104 -18.73 2.77 28.07
N PRO A 105 -17.43 2.53 27.74
CA PRO A 105 -16.86 2.90 26.46
C PRO A 105 -17.61 2.31 25.26
N ASP A 106 -18.08 1.07 25.37
CA ASP A 106 -18.93 0.45 24.35
C ASP A 106 -20.11 -0.30 24.97
N PRO A 107 -21.28 0.36 25.15
CA PRO A 107 -22.47 -0.26 25.71
C PRO A 107 -23.12 -1.35 24.85
N GLU A 108 -22.62 -1.52 23.60
CA GLU A 108 -23.01 -2.57 22.66
C GLU A 108 -21.94 -3.66 22.49
N SER A 109 -20.92 -3.67 23.35
CA SER A 109 -19.82 -4.64 23.33
C SER A 109 -20.31 -6.10 23.45
N ASP A 110 -19.48 -7.04 23.01
CA ASP A 110 -19.78 -8.47 23.12
C ASP A 110 -20.02 -8.90 24.59
N PHE A 111 -19.36 -8.20 25.52
CA PHE A 111 -19.61 -8.43 26.92
C PHE A 111 -21.10 -8.21 27.28
N PHE A 112 -21.70 -7.08 26.89
CA PHE A 112 -23.11 -6.78 27.19
C PHE A 112 -24.07 -7.68 26.40
N LYS A 113 -23.80 -7.97 25.13
CA LYS A 113 -24.60 -8.89 24.33
C LYS A 113 -24.73 -10.26 25.00
N TRP A 114 -23.61 -10.80 25.48
CA TRP A 114 -23.62 -12.10 26.16
C TRP A 114 -24.17 -11.99 27.60
N SER A 115 -23.93 -10.90 28.32
CA SER A 115 -24.53 -10.67 29.64
C SER A 115 -26.05 -10.67 29.56
N ASP A 116 -26.62 -9.94 28.58
CA ASP A 116 -28.05 -9.90 28.31
C ASP A 116 -28.60 -11.32 27.98
N ALA A 117 -27.91 -12.07 27.12
CA ALA A 117 -28.31 -13.41 26.73
C ALA A 117 -28.28 -14.42 27.89
N ILE A 118 -27.40 -14.22 28.88
CA ILE A 118 -27.27 -15.08 30.08
C ILE A 118 -28.17 -14.60 31.19
N GLY A 119 -28.64 -13.33 31.17
CA GLY A 119 -29.48 -12.71 32.20
C GLY A 119 -28.69 -12.13 33.39
N VAL A 120 -27.44 -11.77 33.20
CA VAL A 120 -26.58 -11.13 34.19
C VAL A 120 -26.54 -9.62 33.96
N SER A 121 -27.21 -8.85 34.83
CA SER A 121 -27.28 -7.38 34.71
C SER A 121 -26.47 -6.62 35.76
N SER A 122 -26.00 -7.30 36.82
CA SER A 122 -25.24 -6.70 37.91
C SER A 122 -24.38 -7.74 38.62
N SER A 123 -23.44 -7.29 39.40
CA SER A 123 -22.58 -8.15 40.23
C SER A 123 -22.82 -7.85 41.74
N ARG A 124 -22.73 -8.91 42.55
CA ARG A 124 -22.67 -8.80 44.00
C ARG A 124 -21.25 -8.63 44.54
N PHE A 125 -20.24 -8.68 43.65
CA PHE A 125 -18.86 -8.53 44.04
C PHE A 125 -18.40 -7.08 43.95
N ALA A 126 -17.43 -6.70 44.79
CA ALA A 126 -16.84 -5.36 44.73
C ALA A 126 -15.93 -5.24 43.52
N PRO A 127 -15.91 -4.08 42.85
CA PRO A 127 -14.95 -3.84 41.74
C PRO A 127 -13.53 -3.76 42.24
N CYS A 128 -12.58 -4.12 41.36
CA CYS A 128 -11.16 -3.89 41.56
C CYS A 128 -10.78 -2.46 41.18
N GLU A 129 -9.71 -1.92 41.78
CA GLU A 129 -9.12 -0.65 41.37
C GLU A 129 -8.47 -0.83 39.99
N LYS A 130 -8.75 0.08 39.08
CA LYS A 130 -8.25 0.07 37.71
C LYS A 130 -7.36 1.29 37.43
N PRO A 131 -6.39 1.17 36.49
CA PRO A 131 -5.61 2.30 36.03
C PRO A 131 -6.49 3.43 35.46
N ALA A 132 -5.97 4.67 35.55
CA ALA A 132 -6.62 5.80 34.90
C ALA A 132 -6.66 5.63 33.37
N GLN A 133 -7.67 6.26 32.76
CA GLN A 133 -7.81 6.32 31.30
C GLN A 133 -6.56 6.92 30.66
N ASP A 134 -6.13 6.35 29.52
CA ASP A 134 -5.07 6.89 28.67
C ASP A 134 -5.67 7.36 27.34
N VAL A 135 -5.59 8.66 27.10
CA VAL A 135 -6.04 9.33 25.86
C VAL A 135 -4.87 9.97 25.10
N SER A 136 -3.65 9.57 25.40
CA SER A 136 -2.44 10.12 24.77
C SER A 136 -2.33 9.83 23.27
N HIS A 137 -2.83 8.66 22.82
CA HIS A 137 -2.75 8.29 21.41
C HIS A 137 -3.78 9.07 20.57
N PRO A 138 -3.42 9.63 19.40
CA PRO A 138 -4.34 10.45 18.58
C PRO A 138 -5.63 9.74 18.16
N ALA A 139 -5.57 8.45 17.86
CA ALA A 139 -6.69 7.66 17.32
C ALA A 139 -7.39 6.76 18.33
N ILE A 140 -6.71 6.31 19.39
CA ILE A 140 -7.17 5.22 20.26
C ILE A 140 -7.29 5.72 21.70
N ALA A 141 -8.42 5.44 22.35
CA ALA A 141 -8.62 5.60 23.78
C ALA A 141 -8.45 4.27 24.50
N VAL A 142 -7.79 4.29 25.65
CA VAL A 142 -7.55 3.13 26.53
C VAL A 142 -8.29 3.32 27.83
N ASN A 143 -9.39 2.56 28.04
CA ASN A 143 -10.24 2.59 29.22
C ASN A 143 -10.17 1.24 29.93
N LEU A 144 -9.16 1.03 30.76
CA LEU A 144 -8.90 -0.28 31.38
C LEU A 144 -9.89 -0.64 32.49
N ASP A 145 -10.77 0.24 32.89
CA ASP A 145 -11.93 -0.04 33.74
C ASP A 145 -12.92 -1.02 33.06
N ALA A 146 -12.98 -1.04 31.73
CA ALA A 146 -13.73 -2.03 30.96
C ALA A 146 -12.92 -3.31 30.60
N CYS A 147 -11.67 -3.42 31.00
CA CYS A 147 -10.80 -4.52 30.63
C CYS A 147 -11.06 -5.78 31.45
N ILE A 148 -11.21 -6.93 30.79
CA ILE A 148 -11.36 -8.27 31.37
C ILE A 148 -10.10 -9.14 31.31
N ALA A 149 -8.96 -8.56 30.95
CA ALA A 149 -7.67 -9.26 30.79
C ALA A 149 -7.74 -10.53 29.91
N CYS A 150 -8.46 -10.45 28.79
CA CYS A 150 -8.68 -11.60 27.90
C CYS A 150 -7.52 -11.92 26.95
N ASN A 151 -6.49 -11.09 26.89
CA ASN A 151 -5.28 -11.16 26.05
C ASN A 151 -5.53 -11.04 24.53
N LEU A 152 -6.73 -10.69 24.07
CA LEU A 152 -6.98 -10.55 22.63
C LEU A 152 -6.17 -9.41 22.01
N CYS A 153 -6.04 -8.27 22.71
CA CYS A 153 -5.23 -7.14 22.24
C CYS A 153 -3.73 -7.47 22.16
N GLU A 154 -3.20 -8.26 23.09
CA GLU A 154 -1.82 -8.75 23.03
C GLU A 154 -1.62 -9.65 21.81
N ARG A 155 -2.51 -10.63 21.59
CA ARG A 155 -2.43 -11.52 20.42
C ARG A 155 -2.60 -10.75 19.10
N ALA A 156 -3.53 -9.81 19.05
CA ALA A 156 -3.69 -8.93 17.91
C ALA A 156 -2.37 -8.22 17.55
N CYS A 157 -1.67 -7.70 18.55
CA CYS A 157 -0.42 -6.99 18.37
C CYS A 157 0.77 -7.93 18.06
N ARG A 158 0.91 -9.04 18.79
CA ARG A 158 2.09 -9.92 18.74
C ARG A 158 1.98 -11.05 17.73
N GLU A 159 0.79 -11.62 17.53
CA GLU A 159 0.61 -12.79 16.68
C GLU A 159 0.06 -12.39 15.30
N VAL A 160 -0.93 -11.48 15.24
CA VAL A 160 -1.58 -11.08 13.99
C VAL A 160 -0.77 -10.01 13.26
N GLN A 161 -0.47 -8.89 13.91
CA GLN A 161 0.25 -7.77 13.30
C GLN A 161 1.79 -7.86 13.45
N VAL A 162 2.26 -8.68 14.39
CA VAL A 162 3.69 -8.91 14.67
C VAL A 162 4.45 -7.59 14.94
N ASN A 163 3.88 -6.75 15.80
CA ASN A 163 4.49 -5.47 16.20
C ASN A 163 5.12 -5.53 17.59
N ASP A 164 4.64 -6.43 18.47
CA ASP A 164 5.18 -6.72 19.81
C ASP A 164 5.16 -5.52 20.79
N VAL A 165 4.19 -4.60 20.63
CA VAL A 165 4.05 -3.41 21.49
C VAL A 165 3.25 -3.72 22.75
N ILE A 166 2.18 -4.54 22.63
CA ILE A 166 1.30 -4.87 23.75
C ILE A 166 1.77 -6.13 24.44
N GLY A 167 1.93 -6.05 25.75
CA GLY A 167 2.15 -7.19 26.63
C GLY A 167 1.18 -7.15 27.84
N MET A 168 1.12 -8.25 28.60
CA MET A 168 0.37 -8.29 29.87
C MET A 168 1.31 -8.13 31.03
N ALA A 169 1.04 -7.18 31.90
CA ALA A 169 1.77 -6.97 33.15
C ALA A 169 0.97 -7.42 34.36
N ASP A 170 1.66 -7.61 35.48
CA ASP A 170 1.13 -8.04 36.76
C ASP A 170 0.40 -9.40 36.71
N ARG A 171 -0.36 -9.70 37.77
CA ARG A 171 -1.15 -10.94 37.88
C ARG A 171 -2.34 -10.79 38.80
N GLY A 172 -3.30 -11.72 38.66
CA GLY A 172 -4.53 -11.70 39.42
C GLY A 172 -5.40 -10.52 39.06
N SER A 173 -5.99 -9.83 40.04
CA SER A 173 -6.85 -8.67 39.83
C SER A 173 -6.13 -7.44 39.28
N HIS A 174 -4.80 -7.41 39.33
CA HIS A 174 -3.99 -6.31 38.79
C HIS A 174 -3.51 -6.57 37.36
N THR A 175 -3.81 -7.73 36.77
CA THR A 175 -3.42 -8.04 35.40
C THR A 175 -4.01 -7.01 34.43
N ALA A 176 -3.15 -6.34 33.67
CA ALA A 176 -3.56 -5.33 32.68
C ALA A 176 -2.65 -5.34 31.45
N PRO A 177 -3.15 -4.97 30.27
CA PRO A 177 -2.31 -4.71 29.12
C PRO A 177 -1.44 -3.48 29.37
N VAL A 178 -0.20 -3.56 28.93
CA VAL A 178 0.79 -2.47 28.94
C VAL A 178 1.36 -2.29 27.55
N PHE A 179 1.83 -1.08 27.28
CA PHE A 179 2.47 -0.73 26.02
C PHE A 179 3.96 -0.54 26.26
N ASP A 180 4.81 -1.21 25.49
CA ASP A 180 6.27 -1.26 25.67
C ASP A 180 6.67 -1.51 27.14
N LEU A 181 7.28 -0.54 27.81
CA LEU A 181 7.73 -0.62 29.22
C LEU A 181 6.73 0.08 30.18
N ALA A 182 5.43 -0.02 29.93
CA ALA A 182 4.34 0.68 30.60
C ALA A 182 4.28 2.18 30.29
N ASP A 183 4.64 2.54 29.06
CA ASP A 183 4.48 3.88 28.52
C ASP A 183 3.01 4.18 28.22
N PRO A 184 2.59 5.45 28.23
CA PRO A 184 1.31 5.85 27.62
C PRO A 184 1.28 5.41 26.15
N MET A 185 0.12 4.95 25.65
CA MET A 185 0.03 4.39 24.29
C MET A 185 0.53 5.35 23.20
N GLY A 186 0.27 6.65 23.34
CA GLY A 186 0.74 7.67 22.39
C GLY A 186 2.25 7.95 22.42
N LEU A 187 2.96 7.47 23.45
CA LEU A 187 4.43 7.60 23.58
C LEU A 187 5.16 6.28 23.33
N SER A 188 4.41 5.20 23.13
CA SER A 188 4.95 3.87 22.83
C SER A 188 5.36 3.72 21.36
N THR A 189 5.96 2.58 21.03
CA THR A 189 6.29 2.23 19.63
C THR A 189 5.08 1.74 18.83
N CYS A 190 3.86 2.09 19.25
CA CYS A 190 2.62 1.71 18.58
C CYS A 190 2.58 2.27 17.15
N VAL A 191 2.31 1.40 16.19
CA VAL A 191 2.17 1.74 14.77
C VAL A 191 0.72 2.10 14.37
N ALA A 192 -0.15 2.31 15.34
CA ALA A 192 -1.55 2.71 15.15
C ALA A 192 -2.35 1.83 14.17
N CYS A 193 -2.08 0.53 14.09
CA CYS A 193 -2.81 -0.37 13.17
C CYS A 193 -4.26 -0.64 13.61
N GLY A 194 -4.60 -0.41 14.89
CA GLY A 194 -5.94 -0.58 15.45
C GLY A 194 -6.45 -2.02 15.57
N GLU A 195 -5.63 -3.03 15.29
CA GLU A 195 -6.05 -4.43 15.40
C GLU A 195 -6.46 -4.81 16.83
N CYS A 196 -5.80 -4.23 17.82
CA CYS A 196 -6.15 -4.41 19.25
C CYS A 196 -7.54 -3.83 19.58
N VAL A 197 -7.97 -2.78 18.90
CA VAL A 197 -9.33 -2.20 19.02
C VAL A 197 -10.34 -3.19 18.44
N SER A 198 -10.14 -3.63 17.18
CA SER A 198 -11.05 -4.61 16.53
C SER A 198 -11.12 -5.96 17.28
N ALA A 199 -10.11 -6.29 18.09
CA ALA A 199 -10.07 -7.53 18.86
C ALA A 199 -10.69 -7.40 20.26
N CYS A 200 -10.91 -6.17 20.77
CA CYS A 200 -11.35 -5.95 22.14
C CYS A 200 -12.86 -6.25 22.31
N PRO A 201 -13.24 -7.27 23.11
CA PRO A 201 -14.64 -7.69 23.24
C PRO A 201 -15.45 -6.83 24.21
N THR A 202 -14.81 -5.85 24.85
CA THR A 202 -15.42 -5.02 25.90
C THR A 202 -15.33 -3.52 25.61
N GLY A 203 -14.65 -3.11 24.52
CA GLY A 203 -14.43 -1.69 24.27
C GLY A 203 -13.43 -0.99 25.21
N ALA A 204 -12.63 -1.75 25.97
CA ALA A 204 -11.52 -1.18 26.74
C ALA A 204 -10.49 -0.44 25.84
N LEU A 205 -10.38 -0.84 24.58
CA LEU A 205 -9.67 -0.15 23.53
C LEU A 205 -10.68 0.25 22.46
N MET A 206 -10.81 1.55 22.19
CA MET A 206 -11.81 2.09 21.26
C MET A 206 -11.21 3.16 20.34
N GLU A 207 -11.78 3.30 19.14
CA GLU A 207 -11.48 4.43 18.26
C GLU A 207 -12.07 5.72 18.84
N LYS A 208 -11.26 6.77 18.98
CA LYS A 208 -11.71 8.07 19.51
C LYS A 208 -12.79 8.71 18.66
N SER A 209 -12.82 8.46 17.36
CA SER A 209 -13.86 8.97 16.45
C SER A 209 -15.27 8.51 16.80
N LEU A 210 -15.40 7.44 17.58
CA LEU A 210 -16.67 6.88 18.01
C LEU A 210 -17.10 7.33 19.41
N LEU A 211 -16.21 7.98 20.16
CA LEU A 211 -16.41 8.36 21.56
C LEU A 211 -16.80 9.84 21.72
N ASP A 212 -17.30 10.17 22.92
CA ASP A 212 -17.55 11.54 23.36
C ASP A 212 -16.25 12.38 23.42
N ALA A 213 -16.38 13.68 23.66
CA ALA A 213 -15.25 14.60 23.71
C ALA A 213 -14.20 14.26 24.80
N ASP A 214 -14.61 13.56 25.86
CA ASP A 214 -13.72 13.08 26.93
C ASP A 214 -13.14 11.69 26.62
N ALA A 215 -13.51 11.10 25.50
CA ALA A 215 -13.16 9.75 25.04
C ALA A 215 -13.56 8.63 26.05
N LYS A 216 -14.69 8.79 26.71
CA LYS A 216 -15.19 7.88 27.74
C LYS A 216 -16.31 6.97 27.27
N THR A 217 -17.29 7.52 26.59
CA THR A 217 -18.50 6.81 26.19
C THR A 217 -18.74 6.89 24.70
N ARG A 218 -19.30 5.84 24.13
CA ARG A 218 -19.63 5.81 22.71
C ARG A 218 -20.83 6.72 22.43
N GLU A 219 -20.64 7.69 21.55
CA GLU A 219 -21.68 8.61 21.06
C GLU A 219 -22.02 8.38 19.58
N VAL A 220 -21.07 7.84 18.81
CA VAL A 220 -21.23 7.68 17.37
C VAL A 220 -21.58 6.24 17.03
N TYR A 221 -22.74 6.05 16.42
CA TYR A 221 -23.25 4.78 15.90
C TYR A 221 -23.49 4.92 14.41
N ALA A 222 -22.97 4.01 13.63
CA ALA A 222 -23.14 4.02 12.18
C ALA A 222 -24.61 3.80 11.79
N ASP A 223 -25.06 4.48 10.73
CA ASP A 223 -26.35 4.25 10.11
C ASP A 223 -26.30 3.02 9.20
N GLU A 224 -25.16 2.83 8.53
CA GLU A 224 -24.90 1.72 7.62
C GLU A 224 -23.42 1.37 7.57
N THR A 225 -23.12 0.17 7.07
CA THR A 225 -21.77 -0.29 6.82
C THR A 225 -21.70 -0.81 5.37
N ILE A 226 -20.72 -0.32 4.62
CA ILE A 226 -20.55 -0.60 3.19
C ILE A 226 -19.21 -1.27 2.95
N ASP A 227 -19.24 -2.37 2.24
CA ASP A 227 -18.05 -3.10 1.83
C ASP A 227 -17.35 -2.43 0.65
N SER A 228 -16.07 -2.14 0.80
CA SER A 228 -15.25 -1.45 -0.21
C SER A 228 -13.79 -1.93 -0.16
N VAL A 229 -12.90 -1.15 -0.75
CA VAL A 229 -11.44 -1.40 -0.84
C VAL A 229 -10.66 -0.21 -0.28
N CYS A 230 -9.54 -0.47 0.35
CA CYS A 230 -8.64 0.56 0.88
C CYS A 230 -8.01 1.39 -0.25
N PRO A 231 -8.04 2.75 -0.20
CA PRO A 231 -7.56 3.62 -1.26
C PRO A 231 -6.05 3.89 -1.23
N PHE A 232 -5.26 3.31 -0.32
CA PHE A 232 -3.87 3.72 -0.12
C PHE A 232 -2.86 2.89 -0.90
N CYS A 233 -2.43 1.74 -0.40
CA CYS A 233 -1.33 1.00 -1.01
C CYS A 233 -1.78 -0.19 -1.87
N GLY A 234 -0.82 -0.72 -2.64
CA GLY A 234 -1.03 -1.87 -3.52
C GLY A 234 -1.35 -3.20 -2.85
N VAL A 235 -1.40 -3.28 -1.52
CA VAL A 235 -1.93 -4.46 -0.83
C VAL A 235 -3.39 -4.68 -1.18
N GLY A 236 -4.18 -3.59 -1.37
CA GLY A 236 -5.58 -3.70 -1.75
C GLY A 236 -6.45 -4.37 -0.66
N CYS A 237 -6.29 -3.94 0.59
CA CYS A 237 -7.06 -4.47 1.70
C CYS A 237 -8.56 -4.28 1.48
N LEU A 238 -9.35 -5.33 1.67
CA LEU A 238 -10.80 -5.23 1.73
C LEU A 238 -11.22 -4.57 3.04
N THR A 239 -12.19 -3.66 2.97
CA THR A 239 -12.65 -2.84 4.10
C THR A 239 -14.16 -2.88 4.23
N SER A 240 -14.64 -2.74 5.47
CA SER A 240 -16.01 -2.40 5.81
C SER A 240 -16.02 -0.98 6.37
N VAL A 241 -16.72 -0.09 5.68
CA VAL A 241 -16.75 1.35 5.95
C VAL A 241 -18.05 1.70 6.65
N SER A 242 -17.96 2.18 7.88
CA SER A 242 -19.12 2.61 8.68
C SER A 242 -19.42 4.09 8.46
N VAL A 243 -20.66 4.40 8.15
CA VAL A 243 -21.13 5.74 7.76
C VAL A 243 -22.19 6.23 8.72
N LYS A 244 -22.13 7.51 9.10
CA LYS A 244 -23.10 8.24 9.90
C LYS A 244 -23.37 9.59 9.25
N ASP A 245 -24.64 9.90 8.99
CA ASP A 245 -25.07 11.17 8.39
C ASP A 245 -24.28 11.54 7.10
N GLY A 246 -24.00 10.52 6.26
CA GLY A 246 -23.24 10.69 5.00
C GLY A 246 -21.74 10.95 5.18
N LYS A 247 -21.17 10.66 6.35
CA LYS A 247 -19.73 10.77 6.64
C LYS A 247 -19.17 9.44 7.12
N VAL A 248 -17.96 9.12 6.72
CA VAL A 248 -17.24 7.96 7.25
C VAL A 248 -16.87 8.24 8.72
N VAL A 249 -17.18 7.30 9.60
CA VAL A 249 -16.91 7.43 11.05
C VAL A 249 -15.91 6.39 11.54
N SER A 250 -15.82 5.23 10.91
CA SER A 250 -14.80 4.21 11.17
C SER A 250 -14.61 3.29 9.97
N VAL A 251 -13.46 2.62 9.92
CA VAL A 251 -13.12 1.65 8.88
C VAL A 251 -12.51 0.41 9.53
N GLU A 252 -13.11 -0.74 9.27
CA GLU A 252 -12.58 -2.04 9.69
C GLU A 252 -12.05 -2.86 8.51
N GLY A 253 -11.11 -3.76 8.80
CA GLY A 253 -10.69 -4.77 7.83
C GLY A 253 -11.77 -5.82 7.65
N ARG A 254 -12.01 -6.20 6.39
CA ARG A 254 -12.90 -7.30 6.01
C ARG A 254 -12.06 -8.51 5.59
N ASP A 255 -12.62 -9.71 5.74
CA ASP A 255 -11.97 -10.92 5.26
C ASP A 255 -11.75 -10.87 3.75
N GLY A 256 -10.49 -11.05 3.36
CA GLY A 256 -10.07 -10.98 1.98
C GLY A 256 -8.70 -11.61 1.77
N PRO A 257 -8.39 -12.09 0.56
CA PRO A 257 -7.20 -12.88 0.29
C PRO A 257 -5.88 -12.11 0.47
N ALA A 258 -5.94 -10.77 0.49
CA ALA A 258 -4.78 -9.92 0.67
C ALA A 258 -4.56 -9.47 2.12
N ASN A 259 -5.59 -9.39 2.93
CA ASN A 259 -5.48 -8.77 4.25
C ASN A 259 -6.05 -9.57 5.42
N GLU A 260 -6.93 -10.56 5.19
CA GLU A 260 -7.50 -11.41 6.27
C GLU A 260 -7.94 -10.59 7.50
N ASN A 261 -8.79 -9.61 7.27
CA ASN A 261 -9.28 -8.62 8.25
C ASN A 261 -8.24 -7.61 8.76
N ARG A 262 -6.96 -7.70 8.41
CA ARG A 262 -5.92 -6.78 8.89
C ARG A 262 -5.99 -5.42 8.19
N LEU A 263 -5.69 -4.35 8.91
CA LEU A 263 -5.44 -3.02 8.36
C LEU A 263 -4.17 -2.40 8.96
N CYS A 264 -3.71 -1.33 8.34
CA CYS A 264 -2.67 -0.46 8.89
C CYS A 264 -3.27 0.89 9.31
N VAL A 265 -2.44 1.75 9.89
CA VAL A 265 -2.85 3.09 10.35
C VAL A 265 -3.59 3.89 9.27
N LYS A 266 -3.10 3.88 8.02
CA LYS A 266 -3.73 4.59 6.90
C LYS A 266 -5.10 4.03 6.56
N GLY A 267 -5.20 2.71 6.38
CA GLY A 267 -6.47 2.07 6.02
C GLY A 267 -7.54 2.22 7.08
N ARG A 268 -7.15 2.26 8.37
CA ARG A 268 -8.08 2.37 9.49
C ARG A 268 -8.45 3.81 9.83
N PHE A 269 -7.49 4.73 9.87
CA PHE A 269 -7.68 6.08 10.40
C PHE A 269 -7.49 7.20 9.38
N GLY A 270 -7.18 6.88 8.13
CA GLY A 270 -6.93 7.88 7.11
C GLY A 270 -8.15 8.24 6.26
N PHE A 271 -9.36 8.00 6.72
CA PHE A 271 -10.58 8.11 5.91
C PHE A 271 -11.16 9.54 5.82
N ASP A 272 -10.89 10.39 6.80
CA ASP A 272 -11.57 11.68 7.00
C ASP A 272 -11.13 12.77 6.00
N TYR A 273 -10.06 12.56 5.22
CA TYR A 273 -9.73 13.44 4.08
C TYR A 273 -10.91 13.59 3.10
N VAL A 274 -11.78 12.58 2.99
CA VAL A 274 -12.96 12.63 2.13
C VAL A 274 -13.91 13.74 2.53
N SER A 275 -14.04 14.00 3.83
CA SER A 275 -14.88 15.04 4.40
C SER A 275 -14.11 16.33 4.72
N SER A 276 -12.87 16.48 4.27
CA SER A 276 -12.05 17.67 4.51
C SER A 276 -12.75 18.92 3.96
N PRO A 277 -12.73 20.05 4.69
CA PRO A 277 -13.25 21.31 4.19
C PRO A 277 -12.48 21.88 2.99
N GLU A 278 -11.30 21.36 2.72
CA GLU A 278 -10.48 21.73 1.55
C GLU A 278 -10.91 21.05 0.24
N ARG A 279 -11.95 20.21 0.26
CA ARG A 279 -12.46 19.55 -0.94
C ARG A 279 -12.96 20.57 -1.96
N LEU A 280 -12.56 20.37 -3.21
CA LEU A 280 -13.11 21.12 -4.32
C LEU A 280 -14.58 20.75 -4.53
N THR A 281 -15.44 21.77 -4.59
CA THR A 281 -16.90 21.59 -4.68
C THR A 281 -17.53 22.19 -5.93
N LYS A 282 -16.80 23.04 -6.65
CA LYS A 282 -17.24 23.68 -7.89
C LYS A 282 -16.12 23.77 -8.91
N PRO A 283 -16.42 23.73 -10.21
CA PRO A 283 -15.44 23.98 -11.25
C PRO A 283 -14.83 25.37 -11.13
N LEU A 284 -13.53 25.48 -11.40
CA LEU A 284 -12.78 26.72 -11.33
C LEU A 284 -12.13 27.01 -12.69
N ILE A 285 -12.15 28.27 -13.09
CA ILE A 285 -11.46 28.77 -14.28
C ILE A 285 -10.51 29.88 -13.86
N ARG A 286 -9.25 29.83 -14.34
CA ARG A 286 -8.27 30.90 -14.14
C ARG A 286 -8.79 32.20 -14.75
N ARG A 287 -8.63 33.32 -14.03
CA ARG A 287 -8.96 34.65 -14.53
C ARG A 287 -8.02 35.03 -15.67
N ASP A 288 -8.51 35.70 -16.68
CA ASP A 288 -7.73 36.09 -17.87
C ASP A 288 -6.55 37.03 -17.53
N ASP A 289 -6.65 37.78 -16.43
CA ASP A 289 -5.65 38.71 -15.91
C ASP A 289 -4.70 38.09 -14.89
N ALA A 290 -4.88 36.83 -14.53
CA ALA A 290 -4.03 36.11 -13.57
C ALA A 290 -2.97 35.27 -14.30
N PRO A 291 -1.69 35.71 -14.34
CA PRO A 291 -0.64 34.99 -15.04
C PRO A 291 -0.32 33.67 -14.34
N LYS A 292 0.23 32.71 -15.08
CA LYS A 292 0.85 31.53 -14.51
C LYS A 292 2.24 31.87 -14.05
N ASP A 293 2.54 31.59 -12.80
CA ASP A 293 3.85 31.77 -12.19
C ASP A 293 4.33 30.44 -11.60
N ALA A 294 5.57 30.05 -11.88
CA ALA A 294 6.18 28.82 -11.34
C ALA A 294 6.31 28.86 -9.81
N GLY A 295 6.45 30.03 -9.23
CA GLY A 295 6.55 30.27 -7.78
C GLY A 295 5.21 30.47 -7.08
N ILE A 296 4.07 30.35 -7.77
CA ILE A 296 2.75 30.57 -7.16
C ILE A 296 2.49 29.63 -6.00
N SER A 297 1.91 30.14 -4.93
CA SER A 297 1.41 29.38 -3.79
C SER A 297 -0.02 29.84 -3.47
N LEU A 298 -0.97 28.92 -3.49
CA LEU A 298 -2.38 29.21 -3.26
C LEU A 298 -2.90 28.42 -2.05
N THR A 299 -3.81 29.08 -1.34
CA THR A 299 -4.56 28.55 -0.21
C THR A 299 -6.05 28.76 -0.44
N LEU A 300 -6.89 28.21 0.43
CA LEU A 300 -8.33 28.48 0.40
C LEU A 300 -8.68 29.95 0.66
N ASP A 301 -7.78 30.73 1.23
CA ASP A 301 -8.00 32.15 1.53
C ASP A 301 -7.75 33.05 0.31
N ASN A 302 -6.85 32.65 -0.61
CA ASN A 302 -6.41 33.52 -1.72
C ASN A 302 -6.68 32.96 -3.12
N TYR A 303 -7.09 31.71 -3.28
CA TYR A 303 -7.22 31.10 -4.61
C TYR A 303 -8.24 31.81 -5.53
N LEU A 304 -9.25 32.48 -4.96
CA LEU A 304 -10.23 33.27 -5.72
C LEU A 304 -9.65 34.57 -6.31
N GLU A 305 -8.46 34.98 -5.93
CA GLU A 305 -7.75 36.06 -6.60
C GLU A 305 -7.25 35.61 -7.99
N VAL A 306 -6.93 34.32 -8.12
CA VAL A 306 -6.41 33.71 -9.35
C VAL A 306 -7.52 32.99 -10.15
N PHE A 307 -8.43 32.34 -9.47
CA PHE A 307 -9.52 31.58 -10.09
C PHE A 307 -10.87 32.26 -9.85
N ARG A 308 -11.86 31.87 -10.62
CA ARG A 308 -13.28 32.13 -10.37
C ARG A 308 -14.07 30.84 -10.46
N GLU A 309 -15.14 30.75 -9.71
CA GLU A 309 -16.13 29.68 -9.90
C GLU A 309 -16.77 29.76 -11.28
N ALA A 310 -17.08 28.61 -11.85
CA ALA A 310 -17.73 28.47 -13.14
C ALA A 310 -18.84 27.43 -13.11
N THR A 311 -19.75 27.49 -14.07
CA THR A 311 -20.67 26.36 -14.31
C THR A 311 -19.93 25.18 -14.95
N TRP A 312 -20.51 23.99 -14.83
CA TRP A 312 -19.94 22.80 -15.48
C TRP A 312 -19.81 22.96 -17.01
N ASP A 313 -20.80 23.51 -17.67
CA ASP A 313 -20.75 23.72 -19.14
C ASP A 313 -19.64 24.69 -19.51
N GLU A 314 -19.50 25.79 -18.79
CA GLU A 314 -18.43 26.75 -19.02
C GLU A 314 -17.04 26.16 -18.80
N ALA A 315 -16.84 25.41 -17.71
CA ALA A 315 -15.56 24.80 -17.41
C ALA A 315 -15.16 23.71 -18.41
N LEU A 316 -16.11 22.82 -18.75
CA LEU A 316 -15.86 21.76 -19.74
C LEU A 316 -15.66 22.30 -21.14
N ASP A 317 -16.41 23.36 -21.54
CA ASP A 317 -16.19 24.03 -22.81
C ASP A 317 -14.83 24.73 -22.88
N ARG A 318 -14.41 25.39 -21.79
CA ARG A 318 -13.07 26.01 -21.71
C ARG A 318 -11.97 24.93 -21.79
N ALA A 319 -12.14 23.82 -21.08
CA ALA A 319 -11.21 22.69 -21.10
C ALA A 319 -11.07 22.08 -22.50
N ALA A 320 -12.20 21.74 -23.14
CA ALA A 320 -12.23 21.16 -24.48
C ALA A 320 -11.69 22.09 -25.54
N ASN A 321 -12.10 23.36 -25.52
CA ASN A 321 -11.69 24.34 -26.53
C ASN A 321 -10.20 24.64 -26.50
N GLY A 322 -9.57 24.71 -25.29
CA GLY A 322 -8.14 24.91 -25.17
C GLY A 322 -7.32 23.72 -25.69
N LEU A 323 -7.73 22.50 -25.34
CA LEU A 323 -7.11 21.27 -25.87
C LEU A 323 -7.28 21.17 -27.39
N LYS A 324 -8.50 21.43 -27.91
CA LYS A 324 -8.81 21.41 -29.34
C LYS A 324 -8.01 22.46 -30.13
N ALA A 325 -7.90 23.67 -29.63
CA ALA A 325 -7.10 24.72 -30.29
C ALA A 325 -5.61 24.33 -30.40
N THR A 326 -5.06 23.68 -29.38
CA THR A 326 -3.69 23.15 -29.42
C THR A 326 -3.57 22.02 -30.44
N PHE A 327 -4.53 21.08 -30.44
CA PHE A 327 -4.56 19.99 -31.42
C PHE A 327 -4.67 20.50 -32.88
N GLU A 328 -5.50 21.48 -33.13
CA GLU A 328 -5.65 22.09 -34.48
C GLU A 328 -4.36 22.79 -34.94
N ASN A 329 -3.59 23.36 -34.01
CA ASN A 329 -2.36 24.10 -34.34
C ASN A 329 -1.12 23.19 -34.45
N LYS A 330 -1.00 22.16 -33.61
CA LYS A 330 0.21 21.34 -33.49
C LYS A 330 0.01 19.84 -33.71
N GLY A 331 -1.26 19.41 -33.85
CA GLY A 331 -1.59 17.99 -33.87
C GLY A 331 -1.41 17.35 -32.51
N GLY A 332 -1.42 16.02 -32.46
CA GLY A 332 -1.25 15.24 -31.23
C GLY A 332 0.06 15.47 -30.50
N ALA A 333 1.12 15.78 -31.22
CA ALA A 333 2.44 16.06 -30.61
C ALA A 333 2.40 17.26 -29.64
N GLY A 334 1.45 18.19 -29.79
CA GLY A 334 1.29 19.35 -28.89
C GLY A 334 0.55 19.04 -27.59
N ILE A 335 0.08 17.81 -27.38
CA ILE A 335 -0.79 17.44 -26.28
C ILE A 335 -0.21 16.27 -25.50
N ALA A 336 -0.38 16.29 -24.16
CA ALA A 336 -0.08 15.19 -23.27
C ALA A 336 -1.18 14.98 -22.23
N GLY A 337 -1.26 13.75 -21.71
CA GLY A 337 -2.09 13.36 -20.59
C GLY A 337 -1.28 12.75 -19.45
N PHE A 338 -1.64 13.05 -18.22
CA PHE A 338 -1.07 12.40 -17.06
C PHE A 338 -2.20 11.88 -16.16
N GLY A 339 -2.43 10.57 -16.18
CA GLY A 339 -3.50 9.91 -15.44
C GLY A 339 -3.04 9.32 -14.13
N SER A 340 -3.98 8.87 -13.32
CA SER A 340 -3.74 8.47 -11.93
C SER A 340 -3.75 6.97 -11.70
N ALA A 341 -2.80 6.51 -10.89
CA ALA A 341 -2.85 5.19 -10.26
C ALA A 341 -3.76 5.13 -9.02
N LYS A 342 -4.48 6.22 -8.73
CA LYS A 342 -5.52 6.30 -7.68
C LYS A 342 -6.92 6.16 -8.24
N GLY A 343 -7.10 6.39 -9.53
CA GLY A 343 -8.32 6.13 -10.26
C GLY A 343 -8.66 4.65 -10.35
N SER A 344 -9.86 4.32 -10.78
CA SER A 344 -10.27 2.94 -11.07
C SER A 344 -9.64 2.43 -12.38
N ASN A 345 -9.77 1.14 -12.63
CA ASN A 345 -9.35 0.54 -13.90
C ASN A 345 -10.08 1.17 -15.08
N GLU A 346 -11.36 1.43 -14.92
CA GLU A 346 -12.24 2.04 -15.94
C GLU A 346 -11.82 3.48 -16.24
N GLU A 347 -11.47 4.24 -15.21
CA GLU A 347 -10.96 5.61 -15.37
C GLU A 347 -9.63 5.64 -16.09
N ALA A 348 -8.71 4.76 -15.74
CA ALA A 348 -7.42 4.61 -16.41
C ALA A 348 -7.61 4.21 -17.89
N TYR A 349 -8.53 3.29 -18.16
CA TYR A 349 -8.89 2.87 -19.51
C TYR A 349 -9.46 4.03 -20.33
N LEU A 350 -10.44 4.74 -19.80
CA LEU A 350 -11.05 5.88 -20.50
C LEU A 350 -10.07 7.03 -20.73
N PHE A 351 -9.22 7.31 -19.74
CA PHE A 351 -8.26 8.40 -19.84
C PHE A 351 -7.25 8.17 -20.97
N GLN A 352 -6.63 7.00 -21.02
CA GLN A 352 -5.69 6.67 -22.09
C GLN A 352 -6.40 6.58 -23.45
N LYS A 353 -7.64 6.06 -23.50
CA LYS A 353 -8.47 6.04 -24.71
C LYS A 353 -8.76 7.45 -25.20
N LEU A 354 -9.12 8.39 -24.32
CA LEU A 354 -9.34 9.79 -24.66
C LEU A 354 -8.11 10.43 -25.32
N ILE A 355 -6.93 10.27 -24.72
CA ILE A 355 -5.70 10.87 -25.26
C ILE A 355 -5.35 10.28 -26.63
N ARG A 356 -5.44 8.95 -26.78
CA ARG A 356 -5.12 8.26 -28.03
C ARG A 356 -6.15 8.48 -29.14
N GLN A 357 -7.41 8.28 -28.83
CA GLN A 357 -8.49 8.44 -29.81
C GLN A 357 -8.79 9.91 -30.10
N GLY A 358 -8.80 10.75 -29.07
CA GLY A 358 -9.18 12.18 -29.19
C GLY A 358 -8.11 13.03 -29.85
N PHE A 359 -6.85 12.80 -29.49
CA PHE A 359 -5.74 13.63 -29.93
C PHE A 359 -4.70 12.90 -30.80
N GLN A 360 -4.92 11.62 -31.10
CA GLN A 360 -4.02 10.83 -31.94
C GLN A 360 -2.55 10.91 -31.47
N THR A 361 -2.32 10.77 -30.17
CA THR A 361 -0.99 10.76 -29.55
C THR A 361 -0.90 9.70 -28.47
N ASN A 362 0.29 9.13 -28.29
CA ASN A 362 0.62 8.23 -27.20
C ASN A 362 1.31 8.95 -26.02
N ASN A 363 1.33 10.29 -26.00
CA ASN A 363 1.86 11.07 -24.87
C ASN A 363 0.90 10.99 -23.67
N VAL A 364 0.78 9.80 -23.10
CA VAL A 364 -0.05 9.51 -21.95
C VAL A 364 0.70 8.58 -21.01
N ASP A 365 0.89 8.98 -19.76
CA ASP A 365 1.63 8.20 -18.75
C ASP A 365 0.94 8.33 -17.40
N HIS A 366 1.42 7.60 -16.40
CA HIS A 366 0.91 7.68 -15.03
C HIS A 366 2.03 7.44 -13.99
N CYS A 367 1.70 7.48 -12.71
CA CYS A 367 2.68 7.42 -11.63
C CYS A 367 3.58 6.17 -11.63
N THR A 368 3.26 5.10 -12.37
CA THR A 368 4.17 3.94 -12.56
C THR A 368 5.53 4.38 -13.07
N ARG A 369 5.57 5.44 -13.89
CA ARG A 369 6.81 6.01 -14.41
C ARG A 369 7.77 6.44 -13.32
N LEU A 370 7.25 7.07 -12.30
CA LEU A 370 8.02 7.54 -11.14
C LEU A 370 8.18 6.46 -10.05
N CYS A 371 7.61 5.25 -10.24
CA CYS A 371 7.51 4.23 -9.20
C CYS A 371 8.25 2.94 -9.56
N HIS A 372 7.75 2.15 -10.51
CA HIS A 372 8.25 0.82 -10.85
C HIS A 372 8.54 0.65 -12.36
N ALA A 373 8.74 1.72 -13.10
CA ALA A 373 8.98 1.62 -14.55
C ALA A 373 10.19 0.76 -14.88
N SER A 374 11.29 0.88 -14.14
CA SER A 374 12.48 0.03 -14.29
C SER A 374 12.18 -1.44 -14.00
N SER A 375 11.35 -1.72 -12.98
CA SER A 375 10.90 -3.09 -12.69
C SER A 375 10.05 -3.66 -13.81
N VAL A 376 9.11 -2.87 -14.36
CA VAL A 376 8.26 -3.30 -15.47
C VAL A 376 9.13 -3.56 -16.73
N ALA A 377 10.07 -2.67 -17.05
CA ALA A 377 10.96 -2.82 -18.19
C ALA A 377 11.78 -4.12 -18.09
N ALA A 378 12.44 -4.37 -16.95
CA ALA A 378 13.23 -5.57 -16.75
C ALA A 378 12.39 -6.87 -16.74
N LEU A 379 11.21 -6.84 -16.12
CA LEU A 379 10.30 -8.00 -16.06
C LEU A 379 9.73 -8.32 -17.45
N MET A 380 9.31 -7.32 -18.22
CA MET A 380 8.86 -7.53 -19.61
C MET A 380 9.97 -8.09 -20.48
N GLU A 381 11.21 -7.61 -20.34
CA GLU A 381 12.37 -8.11 -21.08
C GLU A 381 12.76 -9.54 -20.64
N GLY A 382 12.75 -9.80 -19.32
CA GLY A 382 13.27 -11.04 -18.76
C GLY A 382 12.26 -12.19 -18.72
N ILE A 383 10.99 -11.91 -18.44
CA ILE A 383 9.95 -12.94 -18.24
C ILE A 383 8.64 -12.67 -19.00
N GLY A 384 8.61 -11.63 -19.85
CA GLY A 384 7.46 -11.31 -20.70
C GLY A 384 6.22 -10.80 -19.95
N SER A 385 6.35 -10.41 -18.69
CA SER A 385 5.22 -9.95 -17.86
C SER A 385 5.63 -8.82 -16.96
N GLY A 386 4.84 -7.75 -16.90
CA GLY A 386 5.04 -6.64 -15.98
C GLY A 386 4.47 -6.85 -14.56
N ALA A 387 3.80 -7.99 -14.31
CA ALA A 387 3.15 -8.29 -13.05
C ALA A 387 3.97 -9.25 -12.17
N VAL A 388 3.58 -9.38 -10.91
CA VAL A 388 4.17 -10.33 -9.95
C VAL A 388 3.97 -11.78 -10.40
N THR A 389 4.93 -12.66 -10.11
CA THR A 389 4.83 -14.09 -10.46
C THR A 389 4.18 -14.93 -9.36
N ALA A 390 4.16 -14.42 -8.13
CA ALA A 390 3.51 -15.02 -6.96
C ALA A 390 2.99 -13.91 -6.05
N PRO A 391 1.94 -14.14 -5.25
CA PRO A 391 1.41 -13.14 -4.32
C PRO A 391 2.37 -12.92 -3.13
N PHE A 392 2.22 -11.81 -2.40
CA PHE A 392 3.12 -11.52 -1.26
C PHE A 392 2.92 -12.50 -0.09
N ASN A 393 1.73 -13.07 0.08
CA ASN A 393 1.47 -14.10 1.09
C ASN A 393 2.09 -15.47 0.75
N ALA A 394 2.66 -15.67 -0.45
CA ALA A 394 3.52 -16.82 -0.74
C ALA A 394 4.75 -16.92 0.20
N ALA A 395 5.00 -15.88 1.00
CA ALA A 395 5.92 -15.92 2.15
C ALA A 395 5.67 -17.12 3.09
N GLU A 396 4.41 -17.52 3.26
CA GLU A 396 4.01 -18.62 4.16
C GLU A 396 4.51 -19.99 3.70
N ASP A 397 4.66 -20.15 2.38
CA ASP A 397 5.16 -21.38 1.77
C ASP A 397 6.67 -21.36 1.49
N ALA A 398 7.34 -20.21 1.69
CA ALA A 398 8.74 -20.05 1.38
C ALA A 398 9.67 -20.63 2.47
N ASP A 399 10.83 -21.14 2.07
CA ASP A 399 11.91 -21.54 2.96
C ASP A 399 12.92 -20.40 3.14
N CYS A 400 13.02 -19.48 2.14
CA CYS A 400 13.86 -18.30 2.17
C CYS A 400 13.17 -17.10 1.52
N MET A 401 13.31 -15.94 2.12
CA MET A 401 12.80 -14.67 1.60
C MET A 401 13.94 -13.65 1.48
N ILE A 402 14.00 -12.93 0.36
CA ILE A 402 14.80 -11.72 0.22
C ILE A 402 13.86 -10.52 0.18
N VAL A 403 14.14 -9.49 0.99
CA VAL A 403 13.50 -8.17 0.92
C VAL A 403 14.59 -7.14 0.64
N ILE A 404 14.59 -6.56 -0.57
CA ILE A 404 15.62 -5.62 -1.00
C ILE A 404 15.03 -4.27 -1.41
N GLY A 405 15.65 -3.17 -0.97
CA GLY A 405 15.25 -1.80 -1.32
C GLY A 405 13.77 -1.50 -1.03
N ALA A 406 13.22 -2.16 -0.02
CA ALA A 406 11.83 -2.03 0.41
C ALA A 406 11.74 -2.00 1.94
N ARG A 407 10.83 -1.16 2.45
CA ARG A 407 10.47 -1.11 3.88
C ARG A 407 8.98 -1.48 4.02
N PRO A 408 8.61 -2.76 3.87
CA PRO A 408 7.21 -3.15 3.83
C PRO A 408 6.45 -2.80 5.11
N GLU A 409 7.09 -2.75 6.27
CA GLU A 409 6.47 -2.31 7.54
C GLU A 409 5.90 -0.88 7.47
N GLN A 410 6.50 0.00 6.65
CA GLN A 410 6.04 1.38 6.45
C GLN A 410 5.19 1.52 5.18
N ASN A 411 5.59 0.86 4.10
CA ASN A 411 5.02 1.06 2.77
C ASN A 411 3.84 0.12 2.46
N HIS A 412 3.89 -1.11 3.00
CA HIS A 412 2.90 -2.18 2.79
C HIS A 412 2.68 -2.94 4.11
N PRO A 413 2.21 -2.27 5.19
CA PRO A 413 2.28 -2.82 6.55
C PRO A 413 1.55 -4.16 6.71
N VAL A 414 0.44 -4.38 6.00
CA VAL A 414 -0.28 -5.66 6.05
C VAL A 414 0.50 -6.77 5.34
N ALA A 415 1.10 -6.51 4.17
CA ALA A 415 1.98 -7.49 3.52
C ALA A 415 3.20 -7.84 4.40
N ALA A 416 3.71 -6.86 5.16
CA ALA A 416 4.79 -7.11 6.12
C ALA A 416 4.40 -8.09 7.24
N THR A 417 3.12 -8.21 7.58
CA THR A 417 2.68 -9.18 8.60
C THR A 417 2.96 -10.61 8.16
N TYR A 418 2.70 -10.95 6.90
CA TYR A 418 2.99 -12.29 6.34
C TYR A 418 4.48 -12.59 6.34
N ILE A 419 5.32 -11.63 5.93
CA ILE A 419 6.78 -11.77 5.95
C ILE A 419 7.29 -11.99 7.39
N LYS A 420 6.81 -11.18 8.35
CA LYS A 420 7.20 -11.29 9.77
C LYS A 420 6.70 -12.60 10.38
N GLN A 421 5.49 -13.04 10.08
CA GLN A 421 4.94 -14.31 10.57
C GLN A 421 5.74 -15.49 10.00
N ALA A 422 6.01 -15.51 8.69
CA ALA A 422 6.84 -16.55 8.07
C ALA A 422 8.23 -16.63 8.71
N ALA A 423 8.89 -15.49 8.94
CA ALA A 423 10.18 -15.45 9.62
C ALA A 423 10.10 -15.98 11.07
N LYS A 424 9.07 -15.60 11.85
CA LYS A 424 8.83 -16.16 13.20
C LYS A 424 8.58 -17.67 13.17
N ASN A 425 8.00 -18.19 12.10
CA ASN A 425 7.72 -19.62 11.91
C ASN A 425 8.91 -20.40 11.33
N GLY A 426 10.06 -19.76 11.11
CA GLY A 426 11.32 -20.42 10.75
C GLY A 426 11.78 -20.22 9.30
N THR A 427 11.00 -19.55 8.46
CA THR A 427 11.44 -19.13 7.12
C THR A 427 12.63 -18.19 7.23
N LYS A 428 13.70 -18.46 6.48
CA LYS A 428 14.90 -17.63 6.48
C LYS A 428 14.62 -16.27 5.83
N LEU A 429 15.07 -15.19 6.47
CA LEU A 429 14.84 -13.84 5.99
C LEU A 429 16.16 -13.10 5.79
N ILE A 430 16.36 -12.59 4.59
CA ILE A 430 17.47 -11.74 4.19
C ILE A 430 16.90 -10.35 3.86
N VAL A 431 17.37 -9.32 4.58
CA VAL A 431 16.96 -7.92 4.34
C VAL A 431 18.14 -7.11 3.84
N MET A 432 18.00 -6.51 2.67
CA MET A 432 19.05 -5.71 2.01
C MET A 432 18.54 -4.27 1.81
N ASP A 433 19.09 -3.32 2.56
CA ASP A 433 18.69 -1.90 2.49
C ASP A 433 19.86 -1.02 2.99
N PRO A 434 20.22 0.05 2.28
CA PRO A 434 21.25 1.01 2.74
C PRO A 434 20.90 1.65 4.09
N ARG A 435 19.61 1.78 4.39
CA ARG A 435 19.08 2.24 5.66
C ARG A 435 18.54 1.06 6.46
N GLY A 436 18.91 0.93 7.74
CA GLY A 436 18.34 -0.08 8.61
C GLY A 436 16.83 0.05 8.73
N GLN A 437 16.17 -1.04 9.09
CA GLN A 437 14.71 -1.08 9.22
C GLN A 437 14.26 -2.10 10.26
N GLY A 438 13.05 -1.92 10.79
CA GLY A 438 12.49 -2.79 11.84
C GLY A 438 12.42 -4.26 11.44
N LEU A 439 12.23 -4.54 10.14
CA LEU A 439 12.20 -5.91 9.62
C LEU A 439 13.53 -6.67 9.85
N MET A 440 14.65 -5.95 9.96
CA MET A 440 15.96 -6.57 10.23
C MET A 440 16.00 -7.29 11.59
N ARG A 441 15.13 -6.94 12.55
CA ARG A 441 15.03 -7.68 13.84
C ARG A 441 14.54 -9.12 13.70
N HIS A 442 13.90 -9.44 12.57
CA HIS A 442 13.42 -10.79 12.24
C HIS A 442 14.32 -11.50 11.24
N ALA A 443 15.34 -10.80 10.69
CA ALA A 443 16.19 -11.32 9.63
C ALA A 443 17.32 -12.19 10.16
N ASP A 444 17.64 -13.25 9.42
CA ASP A 444 18.89 -14.03 9.61
C ASP A 444 20.09 -13.19 9.12
N TYR A 445 19.91 -12.39 8.06
CA TYR A 445 20.92 -11.47 7.52
C TYR A 445 20.31 -10.10 7.23
N GLY A 446 20.88 -9.05 7.81
CA GLY A 446 20.57 -7.65 7.55
C GLY A 446 21.75 -6.95 6.89
N LEU A 447 21.70 -6.74 5.58
CA LEU A 447 22.78 -6.16 4.79
C LEU A 447 22.54 -4.66 4.58
N LYS A 448 23.30 -3.83 5.30
CA LYS A 448 23.31 -2.36 5.10
C LYS A 448 24.42 -2.03 4.10
N PHE A 449 24.14 -2.18 2.82
CA PHE A 449 25.09 -1.92 1.76
C PHE A 449 25.19 -0.42 1.43
N LYS A 450 26.28 -0.02 0.74
CA LYS A 450 26.43 1.37 0.31
C LYS A 450 25.39 1.75 -0.75
N PRO A 451 24.73 2.92 -0.67
CA PRO A 451 23.76 3.35 -1.67
C PRO A 451 24.34 3.34 -3.10
N GLY A 452 23.53 2.96 -4.08
CA GLY A 452 23.91 2.93 -5.49
C GLY A 452 24.86 1.79 -5.88
N THR A 453 25.02 0.78 -5.02
CA THR A 453 25.91 -0.37 -5.29
C THR A 453 25.17 -1.71 -5.37
N ASP A 454 23.88 -1.67 -5.66
CA ASP A 454 23.00 -2.84 -5.76
C ASP A 454 23.54 -3.87 -6.75
N VAL A 455 23.90 -3.45 -7.98
CA VAL A 455 24.45 -4.33 -9.02
C VAL A 455 25.74 -5.00 -8.55
N ALA A 456 26.63 -4.29 -7.86
CA ALA A 456 27.87 -4.85 -7.33
C ALA A 456 27.59 -5.98 -6.35
N MET A 457 26.70 -5.74 -5.39
CA MET A 457 26.31 -6.72 -4.38
C MET A 457 25.60 -7.94 -5.00
N LEU A 458 24.63 -7.70 -5.88
CA LEU A 458 23.83 -8.75 -6.49
C LEU A 458 24.65 -9.60 -7.48
N ASN A 459 25.54 -8.99 -8.28
CA ASN A 459 26.46 -9.73 -9.15
C ASN A 459 27.49 -10.54 -8.34
N ALA A 460 27.93 -10.07 -7.17
CA ALA A 460 28.77 -10.88 -6.27
C ALA A 460 28.02 -12.13 -5.75
N ILE A 461 26.75 -11.99 -5.42
CA ILE A 461 25.86 -13.12 -5.04
C ILE A 461 25.73 -14.10 -6.23
N LEU A 462 25.48 -13.59 -7.45
CA LEU A 462 25.39 -14.39 -8.67
C LEU A 462 26.72 -15.07 -8.99
N ASN A 463 27.86 -14.40 -8.78
CA ASN A 463 29.18 -15.00 -8.93
C ASN A 463 29.35 -16.24 -8.03
N VAL A 464 28.95 -16.18 -6.78
CA VAL A 464 28.98 -17.33 -5.85
C VAL A 464 28.07 -18.45 -6.36
N ILE A 465 26.83 -18.13 -6.75
CA ILE A 465 25.86 -19.11 -7.25
C ILE A 465 26.46 -19.88 -8.43
N VAL A 466 27.12 -19.19 -9.35
CA VAL A 466 27.69 -19.79 -10.55
C VAL A 466 29.01 -20.50 -10.26
N SER A 467 29.95 -19.88 -9.53
CA SER A 467 31.28 -20.44 -9.28
C SER A 467 31.21 -21.70 -8.38
N GLU A 468 30.30 -21.76 -7.43
CA GLU A 468 30.03 -22.89 -6.56
C GLU A 468 29.02 -23.91 -7.14
N LYS A 469 28.50 -23.65 -8.36
CA LYS A 469 27.54 -24.52 -9.06
C LYS A 469 26.24 -24.76 -8.25
N LEU A 470 25.71 -23.69 -7.65
CA LEU A 470 24.46 -23.71 -6.86
C LEU A 470 23.22 -23.46 -7.73
N TYR A 471 23.37 -23.39 -9.04
CA TYR A 471 22.31 -23.17 -10.00
C TYR A 471 21.60 -24.48 -10.41
N ASP A 472 20.36 -24.37 -10.88
CA ASP A 472 19.57 -25.51 -11.37
C ASP A 472 19.83 -25.75 -12.87
N GLU A 473 20.72 -26.68 -13.20
CA GLU A 473 21.07 -27.01 -14.60
C GLU A 473 19.86 -27.47 -15.41
N GLN A 474 18.95 -28.23 -14.81
CA GLN A 474 17.77 -28.76 -15.52
C GLN A 474 16.77 -27.64 -15.84
N TYR A 475 16.50 -26.76 -14.87
CA TYR A 475 15.63 -25.64 -15.08
C TYR A 475 16.21 -24.67 -16.13
N ILE A 476 17.49 -24.35 -16.04
CA ILE A 476 18.17 -23.48 -17.03
C ILE A 476 18.05 -24.07 -18.42
N ALA A 477 18.38 -25.34 -18.60
CA ALA A 477 18.31 -25.99 -19.91
C ALA A 477 16.90 -25.98 -20.50
N ALA A 478 15.87 -26.13 -19.67
CA ALA A 478 14.49 -26.19 -20.11
C ALA A 478 13.87 -24.78 -20.34
N HIS A 479 14.19 -23.80 -19.51
CA HIS A 479 13.40 -22.58 -19.39
C HIS A 479 14.17 -21.25 -19.51
N VAL A 480 15.50 -21.25 -19.64
CA VAL A 480 16.29 -20.01 -19.51
C VAL A 480 17.25 -19.82 -20.67
N ASP A 481 17.28 -18.59 -21.19
CA ASP A 481 18.29 -18.11 -22.14
C ASP A 481 19.22 -17.08 -21.49
N GLY A 482 20.43 -16.91 -22.05
CA GLY A 482 21.41 -15.91 -21.60
C GLY A 482 22.33 -16.36 -20.47
N PHE A 483 22.21 -17.59 -19.95
CA PHE A 483 23.02 -18.07 -18.83
C PHE A 483 24.53 -18.10 -19.11
N GLU A 484 24.97 -18.47 -20.29
CA GLU A 484 26.40 -18.47 -20.62
C GLU A 484 26.99 -17.06 -20.67
N ALA A 485 26.23 -16.10 -21.20
CA ALA A 485 26.61 -14.69 -21.17
C ALA A 485 26.71 -14.13 -19.74
N LEU A 486 25.80 -14.57 -18.85
CA LEU A 486 25.88 -14.23 -17.42
C LEU A 486 27.16 -14.79 -16.80
N LYS A 487 27.50 -16.06 -17.04
CA LYS A 487 28.72 -16.72 -16.52
C LYS A 487 29.98 -15.98 -16.92
N GLU A 488 30.06 -15.53 -18.17
CA GLU A 488 31.20 -14.74 -18.66
C GLU A 488 31.25 -13.37 -17.95
N LYS A 489 30.12 -12.70 -17.88
CA LYS A 489 30.01 -11.33 -17.31
C LYS A 489 30.41 -11.22 -15.85
N ILE A 490 29.97 -12.18 -15.04
CA ILE A 490 30.13 -12.08 -13.57
C ILE A 490 31.47 -12.59 -13.05
N GLN A 491 32.40 -13.04 -13.91
CA GLN A 491 33.67 -13.63 -13.46
C GLN A 491 34.49 -12.70 -12.57
N ASP A 492 34.49 -11.41 -12.86
CA ASP A 492 35.24 -10.40 -12.14
C ASP A 492 34.48 -9.85 -10.91
N PHE A 493 33.20 -10.19 -10.77
CA PHE A 493 32.38 -9.75 -9.62
C PHE A 493 32.52 -10.70 -8.43
N THR A 494 33.74 -11.08 -8.07
CA THR A 494 33.94 -11.91 -6.88
C THR A 494 33.54 -11.18 -5.60
N PRO A 495 33.08 -11.87 -4.56
CA PRO A 495 32.77 -11.24 -3.28
C PRO A 495 33.88 -10.35 -2.75
N GLU A 496 35.16 -10.78 -2.87
CA GLU A 496 36.34 -10.02 -2.45
C GLU A 496 36.56 -8.74 -3.25
N ALA A 497 36.27 -8.76 -4.57
CA ALA A 497 36.36 -7.58 -5.40
C ALA A 497 35.22 -6.60 -5.12
N MET A 498 34.04 -7.10 -4.74
CA MET A 498 32.85 -6.27 -4.50
C MET A 498 32.70 -5.80 -3.05
N GLU A 499 33.32 -6.43 -2.08
CA GLU A 499 33.34 -6.02 -0.69
C GLU A 499 33.68 -4.51 -0.51
N PRO A 500 34.79 -3.98 -1.05
CA PRO A 500 35.10 -2.56 -0.93
C PRO A 500 34.09 -1.64 -1.65
N VAL A 501 33.42 -2.15 -2.68
CA VAL A 501 32.42 -1.41 -3.45
C VAL A 501 31.09 -1.30 -2.69
N CYS A 502 30.50 -2.43 -2.33
CA CYS A 502 29.18 -2.48 -1.67
C CYS A 502 29.24 -2.36 -0.14
N GLY A 503 30.40 -2.57 0.46
CA GLY A 503 30.59 -2.47 1.91
C GLY A 503 30.04 -3.66 2.71
N ILE A 504 29.79 -4.79 2.06
CA ILE A 504 29.37 -6.04 2.71
C ILE A 504 30.53 -7.05 2.63
N ASP A 505 30.86 -7.65 3.76
CA ASP A 505 31.93 -8.64 3.87
C ASP A 505 31.74 -9.78 2.86
N ALA A 506 32.83 -10.20 2.20
CA ALA A 506 32.81 -11.27 1.21
C ALA A 506 32.27 -12.60 1.78
N SER A 507 32.54 -12.89 3.05
CA SER A 507 31.99 -14.07 3.74
C SER A 507 30.47 -14.02 3.85
N ILE A 508 29.89 -12.86 4.17
CA ILE A 508 28.43 -12.66 4.27
C ILE A 508 27.79 -12.80 2.87
N LEU A 509 28.41 -12.22 1.82
CA LEU A 509 27.91 -12.38 0.44
C LEU A 509 27.84 -13.86 0.05
N ARG A 510 28.85 -14.67 0.43
CA ARG A 510 28.83 -16.12 0.17
C ARG A 510 27.75 -16.86 0.96
N GLU A 511 27.59 -16.54 2.24
CA GLU A 511 26.57 -17.14 3.08
C GLU A 511 25.16 -16.85 2.57
N VAL A 512 24.90 -15.61 2.19
CA VAL A 512 23.61 -15.18 1.62
C VAL A 512 23.34 -15.87 0.28
N ALA A 513 24.34 -15.93 -0.62
CA ALA A 513 24.22 -16.60 -1.89
C ALA A 513 23.88 -18.10 -1.72
N ARG A 514 24.61 -18.79 -0.84
CA ARG A 514 24.37 -20.20 -0.52
C ARG A 514 22.99 -20.40 0.09
N LEU A 515 22.61 -19.59 1.08
CA LEU A 515 21.30 -19.68 1.75
C LEU A 515 20.18 -19.55 0.72
N TYR A 516 20.21 -18.53 -0.13
CA TYR A 516 19.19 -18.30 -1.15
C TYR A 516 19.13 -19.45 -2.16
N ALA A 517 20.27 -19.84 -2.73
CA ALA A 517 20.33 -20.79 -3.83
C ALA A 517 20.05 -22.25 -3.42
N THR A 518 20.37 -22.63 -2.17
CA THR A 518 20.14 -24.00 -1.66
C THR A 518 18.81 -24.18 -0.96
N SER A 519 18.08 -23.10 -0.71
CA SER A 519 16.72 -23.18 -0.16
C SER A 519 15.76 -23.75 -1.22
N PRO A 520 14.94 -24.75 -0.89
CA PRO A 520 14.04 -25.38 -1.85
C PRO A 520 13.04 -24.39 -2.50
N ARG A 521 12.60 -23.40 -1.71
CA ARG A 521 11.61 -22.39 -2.15
C ARG A 521 12.06 -21.02 -1.68
N SER A 522 12.39 -20.16 -2.61
CA SER A 522 12.85 -18.80 -2.32
C SER A 522 12.04 -17.76 -3.09
N ILE A 523 11.66 -16.67 -2.42
CA ILE A 523 10.92 -15.55 -3.01
C ILE A 523 11.68 -14.24 -2.81
N ILE A 524 11.64 -13.36 -3.81
CA ILE A 524 12.28 -12.04 -3.75
C ILE A 524 11.21 -10.94 -3.78
N TYR A 525 11.21 -10.09 -2.75
CA TYR A 525 10.40 -8.88 -2.64
C TYR A 525 11.29 -7.65 -2.81
N TRP A 526 10.86 -6.68 -3.61
CA TRP A 526 11.59 -5.42 -3.70
C TRP A 526 10.67 -4.20 -3.83
N GLY A 527 11.24 -3.03 -3.60
CA GLY A 527 10.53 -1.76 -3.69
C GLY A 527 11.28 -0.71 -4.51
N MET A 528 10.93 0.56 -4.27
CA MET A 528 11.49 1.71 -5.00
C MET A 528 12.98 1.93 -4.74
N GLY A 529 13.53 1.42 -3.64
CA GLY A 529 14.98 1.46 -3.39
C GLY A 529 15.80 0.69 -4.41
N VAL A 530 15.21 -0.29 -5.12
CA VAL A 530 15.80 -0.98 -6.26
C VAL A 530 15.53 -0.23 -7.56
N SER A 531 14.30 0.28 -7.74
CA SER A 531 13.80 0.76 -9.03
C SER A 531 14.18 2.22 -9.33
N GLN A 532 14.19 3.11 -8.32
CA GLN A 532 14.35 4.57 -8.51
C GLN A 532 15.82 5.00 -8.56
N HIS A 533 16.56 4.41 -9.49
CA HIS A 533 17.97 4.69 -9.80
C HIS A 533 18.19 4.78 -11.31
N VAL A 534 19.22 5.50 -11.73
CA VAL A 534 19.66 5.52 -13.14
C VAL A 534 20.03 4.13 -13.65
N HIS A 535 20.29 3.18 -12.77
CA HIS A 535 20.56 1.76 -13.07
C HIS A 535 19.46 0.85 -12.49
N GLY A 536 18.25 1.38 -12.28
CA GLY A 536 17.14 0.65 -11.66
C GLY A 536 16.71 -0.59 -12.46
N THR A 537 16.74 -0.53 -13.80
CA THR A 537 16.47 -1.68 -14.65
C THR A 537 17.51 -2.78 -14.46
N ASP A 538 18.80 -2.42 -14.36
CA ASP A 538 19.89 -3.37 -14.14
C ASP A 538 19.83 -4.02 -12.76
N ASN A 539 19.43 -3.27 -11.72
CA ASN A 539 19.18 -3.84 -10.40
C ASN A 539 18.14 -4.97 -10.47
N VAL A 540 17.03 -4.75 -11.18
CA VAL A 540 15.97 -5.77 -11.32
C VAL A 540 16.41 -6.93 -12.23
N ARG A 541 17.19 -6.68 -13.30
CA ARG A 541 17.80 -7.73 -14.12
C ARG A 541 18.63 -8.71 -13.29
N CYS A 542 19.38 -8.22 -12.29
CA CYS A 542 20.12 -9.07 -11.34
C CYS A 542 19.17 -9.94 -10.50
N LEU A 543 18.06 -9.40 -10.01
CA LEU A 543 17.06 -10.16 -9.23
C LEU A 543 16.38 -11.24 -10.09
N ILE A 544 16.04 -10.91 -11.33
CA ILE A 544 15.50 -11.88 -12.30
C ILE A 544 16.54 -12.97 -12.58
N ALA A 545 17.82 -12.61 -12.79
CA ALA A 545 18.90 -13.57 -13.00
C ALA A 545 19.05 -14.51 -11.80
N MET A 546 18.97 -14.03 -10.57
CA MET A 546 19.00 -14.87 -9.36
C MET A 546 17.86 -15.90 -9.38
N ALA A 547 16.63 -15.48 -9.66
CA ALA A 547 15.47 -16.36 -9.66
C ALA A 547 15.51 -17.39 -10.81
N LEU A 548 15.91 -16.96 -12.02
CA LEU A 548 16.02 -17.84 -13.19
C LEU A 548 17.16 -18.86 -13.06
N THR A 549 18.31 -18.46 -12.52
CA THR A 549 19.44 -19.40 -12.36
C THR A 549 19.17 -20.49 -11.32
N THR A 550 18.34 -20.21 -10.34
CA THR A 550 18.05 -21.14 -9.24
C THR A 550 16.68 -21.82 -9.35
N GLY A 551 15.92 -21.58 -10.45
CA GLY A 551 14.60 -22.16 -10.66
C GLY A 551 13.54 -21.70 -9.63
N GLN A 552 13.66 -20.48 -9.09
CA GLN A 552 12.78 -19.97 -8.03
C GLN A 552 11.59 -19.19 -8.60
N ILE A 553 10.91 -19.76 -9.61
CA ILE A 553 9.67 -19.21 -10.23
C ILE A 553 8.72 -20.39 -10.52
N GLY A 554 7.43 -20.15 -10.44
CA GLY A 554 6.39 -21.08 -10.92
C GLY A 554 5.98 -22.18 -9.95
N ARG A 555 6.38 -22.09 -8.68
CA ARG A 555 6.05 -23.05 -7.62
C ARG A 555 5.58 -22.33 -6.36
N PRO A 556 4.74 -22.92 -5.49
CA PRO A 556 4.40 -22.36 -4.19
C PRO A 556 5.66 -21.95 -3.40
N GLY A 557 5.64 -20.77 -2.78
CA GLY A 557 6.76 -20.23 -2.00
C GLY A 557 7.95 -19.72 -2.82
N THR A 558 7.82 -19.65 -4.16
CA THR A 558 8.85 -19.07 -5.04
C THR A 558 8.30 -17.90 -5.83
N GLY A 559 9.17 -17.00 -6.27
CA GLY A 559 8.74 -15.94 -7.19
C GLY A 559 9.48 -14.62 -7.10
N LEU A 560 9.03 -13.72 -7.95
CA LEU A 560 9.46 -12.34 -8.08
C LEU A 560 8.28 -11.43 -7.75
N HIS A 561 8.44 -10.57 -6.72
CA HIS A 561 7.35 -9.73 -6.23
C HIS A 561 7.78 -8.26 -6.05
N PRO A 562 7.67 -7.41 -7.09
CA PRO A 562 7.71 -5.97 -6.90
C PRO A 562 6.52 -5.49 -6.06
N LEU A 563 6.78 -4.92 -4.90
CA LEU A 563 5.77 -4.37 -4.01
C LEU A 563 5.20 -3.07 -4.60
N ARG A 564 4.10 -3.19 -5.35
CA ARG A 564 3.46 -2.05 -6.04
C ARG A 564 3.01 -0.98 -5.04
N GLY A 565 3.25 0.28 -5.39
CA GLY A 565 3.04 1.40 -4.49
C GLY A 565 1.58 1.71 -4.22
N GLN A 566 0.87 2.28 -5.18
CA GLN A 566 -0.51 2.76 -5.03
C GLN A 566 -1.54 1.63 -5.19
N ASN A 567 -2.75 1.89 -4.72
CA ASN A 567 -3.85 0.90 -4.68
C ASN A 567 -4.22 0.33 -6.05
N ASN A 568 -4.09 1.11 -7.12
CA ASN A 568 -4.40 0.70 -8.50
C ASN A 568 -3.26 0.88 -9.50
N VAL A 569 -2.01 0.97 -9.04
CA VAL A 569 -0.88 1.14 -9.96
C VAL A 569 -0.70 -0.07 -10.89
N GLN A 570 -1.09 -1.26 -10.45
CA GLN A 570 -1.12 -2.45 -11.30
C GLN A 570 -2.22 -2.32 -12.35
N GLY A 571 -3.46 -2.03 -11.94
CA GLY A 571 -4.60 -1.95 -12.83
C GLY A 571 -4.53 -0.79 -13.83
N ALA A 572 -4.00 0.36 -13.43
CA ALA A 572 -3.77 1.47 -14.35
C ALA A 572 -2.75 1.12 -15.45
N SER A 573 -1.71 0.37 -15.07
CA SER A 573 -0.75 -0.18 -16.05
C SER A 573 -1.38 -1.22 -16.96
N ASP A 574 -2.16 -2.15 -16.40
CA ASP A 574 -2.87 -3.20 -17.15
C ASP A 574 -3.88 -2.59 -18.14
N ALA A 575 -4.56 -1.50 -17.75
CA ALA A 575 -5.50 -0.75 -18.58
C ALA A 575 -4.82 0.09 -19.69
N GLY A 576 -3.50 0.04 -19.82
CA GLY A 576 -2.75 0.68 -20.90
C GLY A 576 -2.43 2.17 -20.71
N LEU A 577 -2.46 2.66 -19.45
CA LEU A 577 -2.11 4.05 -19.14
C LEU A 577 -0.57 4.26 -19.13
N ILE A 578 0.09 3.78 -20.16
CA ILE A 578 1.55 3.80 -20.38
C ILE A 578 1.83 4.18 -21.85
N PRO A 579 2.81 5.06 -22.15
CA PRO A 579 2.98 5.63 -23.50
C PRO A 579 3.36 4.63 -24.59
N MET A 580 3.90 3.45 -24.24
CA MET A 580 4.35 2.47 -25.22
C MET A 580 3.40 1.27 -25.41
N VAL A 581 2.30 1.19 -24.65
CA VAL A 581 1.41 0.03 -24.70
C VAL A 581 -0.07 0.42 -24.66
N PHE A 582 -0.89 -0.36 -25.33
CA PHE A 582 -2.33 -0.48 -25.14
C PHE A 582 -2.64 -1.35 -23.90
N PRO A 583 -3.91 -1.52 -23.50
CA PRO A 583 -4.29 -2.45 -22.47
C PRO A 583 -3.62 -3.84 -22.62
N ASP A 584 -3.36 -4.49 -21.50
CA ASP A 584 -2.69 -5.81 -21.43
C ASP A 584 -1.23 -5.79 -21.93
N TYR A 585 -0.53 -4.65 -21.78
CA TYR A 585 0.87 -4.44 -22.19
C TYR A 585 1.14 -4.68 -23.69
N ARG A 586 0.15 -4.52 -24.53
CA ARG A 586 0.24 -4.74 -25.99
C ARG A 586 0.87 -3.52 -26.67
N SER A 587 1.99 -3.71 -27.40
CA SER A 587 2.77 -2.62 -27.96
C SER A 587 2.00 -1.75 -28.96
N VAL A 588 2.08 -0.41 -28.81
CA VAL A 588 1.48 0.56 -29.75
C VAL A 588 2.18 0.55 -31.11
N GLU A 589 3.44 0.10 -31.15
CA GLU A 589 4.25 0.03 -32.38
C GLU A 589 3.95 -1.21 -33.23
N ASN A 590 3.26 -2.21 -32.64
CA ASN A 590 2.84 -3.39 -33.38
C ASN A 590 1.65 -3.06 -34.31
N VAL A 591 1.84 -3.26 -35.60
CA VAL A 591 0.87 -2.88 -36.64
C VAL A 591 -0.46 -3.62 -36.51
N ASP A 592 -0.41 -4.92 -36.18
CA ASP A 592 -1.61 -5.74 -36.09
C ASP A 592 -2.44 -5.37 -34.84
N ILE A 593 -1.75 -5.20 -33.71
CA ILE A 593 -2.37 -4.77 -32.45
C ILE A 593 -3.01 -3.39 -32.62
N ARG A 594 -2.29 -2.44 -33.23
CA ARG A 594 -2.81 -1.11 -33.46
C ARG A 594 -4.05 -1.13 -34.34
N ALA A 595 -4.04 -1.96 -35.41
CA ALA A 595 -5.20 -2.09 -36.29
C ALA A 595 -6.46 -2.61 -35.56
N GLU A 596 -6.30 -3.52 -34.59
CA GLU A 596 -7.42 -3.97 -33.73
C GLU A 596 -8.04 -2.81 -32.96
N TYR A 597 -7.22 -1.93 -32.35
CA TYR A 597 -7.70 -0.76 -31.60
C TYR A 597 -8.24 0.33 -32.52
N GLU A 598 -7.66 0.52 -33.71
CA GLU A 598 -8.19 1.45 -34.73
C GLU A 598 -9.59 1.03 -35.19
N ASP A 599 -9.80 -0.26 -35.39
CA ASP A 599 -11.13 -0.82 -35.72
C ASP A 599 -12.12 -0.64 -34.57
N ALA A 600 -11.70 -1.01 -33.36
CA ALA A 600 -12.55 -0.93 -32.18
C ALA A 600 -12.94 0.51 -31.79
N TRP A 601 -12.01 1.46 -31.92
CA TRP A 601 -12.23 2.87 -31.55
C TRP A 601 -12.62 3.77 -32.72
N GLY A 602 -12.59 3.25 -33.95
CA GLY A 602 -13.03 3.98 -35.16
C GLY A 602 -12.17 5.15 -35.55
N ARG A 603 -10.88 5.17 -35.17
CA ARG A 603 -9.92 6.24 -35.48
C ARG A 603 -8.52 5.71 -35.72
N THR A 604 -7.77 6.38 -36.60
CA THR A 604 -6.33 6.14 -36.76
C THR A 604 -5.57 6.54 -35.51
N LEU A 605 -4.67 5.69 -35.05
CA LEU A 605 -3.88 5.89 -33.85
C LEU A 605 -2.41 6.16 -34.16
N ASP A 606 -1.69 6.81 -33.25
CA ASP A 606 -0.27 7.10 -33.38
C ASP A 606 0.54 5.77 -33.42
N PRO A 607 1.37 5.56 -34.44
CA PRO A 607 2.20 4.34 -34.55
C PRO A 607 3.46 4.35 -33.72
N VAL A 608 3.81 5.45 -33.05
CA VAL A 608 5.05 5.64 -32.33
C VAL A 608 4.78 5.70 -30.82
N ARG A 609 5.70 5.19 -30.02
CA ARG A 609 5.60 5.35 -28.55
C ARG A 609 5.54 6.84 -28.16
N GLY A 610 4.75 7.15 -27.15
CA GLY A 610 4.70 8.49 -26.58
C GLY A 610 5.87 8.81 -25.65
N LEU A 611 5.92 10.06 -25.21
CA LEU A 611 6.84 10.56 -24.19
C LEU A 611 6.41 10.10 -22.80
N THR A 612 7.37 9.84 -21.94
CA THR A 612 7.15 9.60 -20.49
C THR A 612 6.98 10.91 -19.74
N VAL A 613 6.43 10.87 -18.52
CA VAL A 613 6.07 12.09 -17.78
C VAL A 613 7.25 13.07 -17.62
N VAL A 614 8.46 12.60 -17.33
CA VAL A 614 9.64 13.48 -17.23
C VAL A 614 10.06 14.02 -18.60
N GLU A 615 10.04 13.18 -19.64
CA GLU A 615 10.28 13.61 -21.03
C GLU A 615 9.20 14.63 -21.48
N ILE A 616 7.95 14.51 -21.01
CA ILE A 616 6.87 15.48 -21.25
C ILE A 616 7.23 16.85 -20.67
N MET A 617 7.75 16.90 -19.42
CA MET A 617 8.15 18.17 -18.80
C MET A 617 9.30 18.85 -19.56
N ASP A 618 10.28 18.08 -20.05
CA ASP A 618 11.35 18.57 -20.92
C ASP A 618 10.80 19.14 -22.22
N ASP A 619 9.88 18.42 -22.87
CA ASP A 619 9.32 18.82 -24.16
C ASP A 619 8.39 20.05 -24.05
N ILE A 620 7.69 20.23 -22.92
CA ILE A 620 6.94 21.47 -22.63
C ILE A 620 7.89 22.67 -22.66
N LEU A 621 9.04 22.59 -21.97
CA LEU A 621 10.03 23.68 -21.92
C LEU A 621 10.73 23.89 -23.27
N ALA A 622 10.86 22.85 -24.08
CA ALA A 622 11.32 22.95 -25.45
C ALA A 622 10.28 23.55 -26.41
N GLY A 623 9.02 23.69 -25.96
CA GLY A 623 7.91 24.24 -26.74
C GLY A 623 7.26 23.21 -27.68
N GLY A 624 7.49 21.92 -27.48
CA GLY A 624 6.81 20.83 -28.21
C GLY A 624 5.38 20.68 -27.73
N ILE A 625 5.18 20.31 -26.48
CA ILE A 625 3.86 20.20 -25.85
C ILE A 625 3.41 21.58 -25.34
N GLU A 626 2.18 21.95 -25.67
CA GLU A 626 1.59 23.24 -25.29
C GLU A 626 0.31 23.10 -24.46
N ALA A 627 -0.33 21.90 -24.45
CA ALA A 627 -1.49 21.66 -23.64
C ALA A 627 -1.41 20.30 -22.94
N MET A 628 -1.98 20.23 -21.74
CA MET A 628 -1.96 19.00 -20.94
C MET A 628 -3.27 18.81 -20.17
N TYR A 629 -3.67 17.53 -20.01
CA TYR A 629 -4.75 17.12 -19.13
C TYR A 629 -4.20 16.23 -18.04
N ILE A 630 -4.39 16.60 -16.77
CA ILE A 630 -3.92 15.87 -15.59
C ILE A 630 -5.11 15.42 -14.75
N GLN A 631 -5.16 14.13 -14.43
CA GLN A 631 -6.21 13.53 -13.62
C GLN A 631 -5.63 12.95 -12.34
N GLY A 632 -5.98 13.54 -11.18
CA GLY A 632 -5.68 12.98 -9.86
C GLY A 632 -4.19 12.73 -9.58
N GLU A 633 -3.31 13.51 -10.19
CA GLU A 633 -1.86 13.45 -10.03
C GLU A 633 -1.29 14.83 -9.69
N ASN A 634 -0.15 14.85 -9.01
CA ASN A 634 0.45 16.08 -8.51
C ASN A 634 1.93 16.22 -8.92
N PRO A 635 2.23 16.34 -10.25
CA PRO A 635 3.61 16.45 -10.74
C PRO A 635 4.38 17.65 -10.17
N ALA A 636 3.71 18.75 -9.79
CA ALA A 636 4.35 19.86 -9.08
C ALA A 636 4.91 19.48 -7.69
N MET A 637 4.64 18.25 -7.21
CA MET A 637 5.18 17.65 -5.99
C MET A 637 5.92 16.33 -6.25
N SER A 638 5.45 15.52 -7.20
CA SER A 638 5.95 14.16 -7.41
C SER A 638 7.14 14.08 -8.36
N ASP A 639 7.27 15.01 -9.30
CA ASP A 639 8.34 14.98 -10.30
C ASP A 639 9.70 15.38 -9.69
N PRO A 640 10.81 14.86 -10.21
CA PRO A 640 12.14 15.27 -9.78
C PRO A 640 12.42 16.71 -10.21
N ASP A 641 13.35 17.38 -9.53
CA ASP A 641 13.64 18.79 -9.79
C ASP A 641 12.36 19.62 -9.95
N GLN A 642 11.66 19.82 -8.84
CA GLN A 642 10.36 20.50 -8.86
C GLN A 642 10.39 21.91 -9.44
N ASN A 643 11.54 22.59 -9.39
CA ASN A 643 11.68 23.91 -10.04
C ASN A 643 11.48 23.79 -11.55
N HIS A 644 12.06 22.74 -12.14
CA HIS A 644 11.91 22.41 -13.55
C HIS A 644 10.45 22.02 -13.88
N ALA A 645 9.84 21.13 -13.09
CA ALA A 645 8.47 20.68 -13.31
C ALA A 645 7.44 21.82 -13.17
N ARG A 646 7.54 22.66 -12.14
CA ARG A 646 6.65 23.82 -11.93
C ARG A 646 6.81 24.85 -13.05
N LYS A 647 8.04 25.08 -13.51
CA LYS A 647 8.31 25.93 -14.67
C LYS A 647 7.67 25.37 -15.96
N ALA A 648 7.75 24.06 -16.18
CA ALA A 648 7.08 23.40 -17.30
C ALA A 648 5.57 23.61 -17.23
N LEU A 649 4.93 23.27 -16.10
CA LEU A 649 3.48 23.43 -15.91
C LEU A 649 3.01 24.89 -16.11
N SER A 650 3.77 25.87 -15.60
CA SER A 650 3.44 27.29 -15.76
C SER A 650 3.62 27.79 -17.20
N SER A 651 4.43 27.11 -18.02
CA SER A 651 4.70 27.46 -19.42
C SER A 651 3.63 26.92 -20.39
N LEU A 652 2.78 25.98 -19.96
CA LEU A 652 1.70 25.45 -20.79
C LEU A 652 0.71 26.54 -21.19
N LYS A 653 0.32 26.57 -22.45
CA LYS A 653 -0.73 27.46 -22.95
C LYS A 653 -2.10 27.08 -22.41
N HIS A 654 -2.32 25.79 -22.18
CA HIS A 654 -3.56 25.29 -21.62
C HIS A 654 -3.33 24.06 -20.73
N LEU A 655 -3.76 24.14 -19.49
CA LEU A 655 -3.66 23.05 -18.51
C LEU A 655 -5.03 22.80 -17.87
N VAL A 656 -5.53 21.58 -18.03
CA VAL A 656 -6.74 21.09 -17.35
C VAL A 656 -6.30 20.17 -16.22
N VAL A 657 -6.78 20.42 -15.00
CA VAL A 657 -6.52 19.57 -13.82
C VAL A 657 -7.84 19.09 -13.26
N GLN A 658 -7.99 17.79 -13.13
CA GLN A 658 -9.12 17.11 -12.49
C GLN A 658 -8.63 16.52 -11.19
N ASP A 659 -9.07 17.06 -10.07
CA ASP A 659 -8.59 16.66 -8.74
C ASP A 659 -9.67 16.88 -7.67
N ILE A 660 -9.44 16.32 -6.48
CA ILE A 660 -10.31 16.48 -5.31
C ILE A 660 -9.91 17.66 -4.41
N PHE A 661 -8.67 18.14 -4.55
CA PHE A 661 -8.10 19.26 -3.79
C PHE A 661 -7.42 20.30 -4.70
N LEU A 662 -7.22 21.49 -4.16
CA LEU A 662 -6.41 22.54 -4.80
C LEU A 662 -4.92 22.24 -4.56
N THR A 663 -4.41 21.20 -5.26
CA THR A 663 -3.01 20.76 -5.17
C THR A 663 -2.04 21.74 -5.83
N GLU A 664 -0.73 21.58 -5.58
CA GLU A 664 0.33 22.42 -6.16
C GLU A 664 0.30 22.37 -7.70
N THR A 665 -0.11 21.26 -8.29
CA THR A 665 -0.35 21.14 -9.73
C THR A 665 -1.56 21.98 -10.17
N ALA A 666 -2.64 21.94 -9.39
CA ALA A 666 -3.85 22.71 -9.68
C ALA A 666 -3.59 24.23 -9.64
N TRP A 667 -2.58 24.71 -8.89
CA TRP A 667 -2.22 26.12 -8.89
C TRP A 667 -1.83 26.67 -10.28
N HIS A 668 -1.32 25.82 -11.17
CA HIS A 668 -0.91 26.18 -12.52
C HIS A 668 -2.00 25.98 -13.59
N ALA A 669 -3.15 25.42 -13.22
CA ALA A 669 -4.22 25.09 -14.15
C ALA A 669 -4.90 26.33 -14.76
N ASP A 670 -5.44 26.16 -15.97
CA ASP A 670 -6.41 27.08 -16.56
C ASP A 670 -7.84 26.71 -16.20
N VAL A 671 -8.09 25.40 -16.04
CA VAL A 671 -9.38 24.85 -15.63
C VAL A 671 -9.15 23.78 -14.57
N ILE A 672 -9.90 23.85 -13.46
CA ILE A 672 -9.92 22.83 -12.42
C ILE A 672 -11.31 22.20 -12.39
N LEU A 673 -11.36 20.88 -12.51
CA LEU A 673 -12.57 20.07 -12.51
C LEU A 673 -12.64 19.29 -11.19
N PRO A 674 -13.58 19.61 -10.29
CA PRO A 674 -13.72 18.90 -9.00
C PRO A 674 -14.18 17.46 -9.21
N ALA A 675 -13.36 16.52 -8.76
CA ALA A 675 -13.50 15.08 -8.96
C ALA A 675 -13.97 14.35 -7.71
N SER A 676 -14.25 13.06 -7.87
CA SER A 676 -14.67 12.16 -6.80
C SER A 676 -13.50 11.54 -6.06
N ALA A 677 -13.59 11.46 -4.72
CA ALA A 677 -12.72 10.64 -3.91
C ALA A 677 -13.08 9.14 -4.06
N HIS A 678 -12.17 8.26 -3.63
CA HIS A 678 -12.37 6.81 -3.72
C HIS A 678 -13.67 6.32 -3.07
N ALA A 679 -14.03 6.87 -1.89
CA ALA A 679 -15.24 6.49 -1.17
C ALA A 679 -16.54 7.09 -1.75
N GLU A 680 -16.46 7.86 -2.83
CA GLU A 680 -17.60 8.55 -3.46
C GLU A 680 -17.99 7.93 -4.81
N LYS A 681 -17.28 6.91 -5.28
CA LYS A 681 -17.46 6.33 -6.63
C LYS A 681 -17.39 4.82 -6.66
N LEU A 682 -18.03 4.25 -7.67
CA LEU A 682 -17.93 2.85 -8.04
C LEU A 682 -16.77 2.67 -9.02
N GLY A 683 -16.01 1.58 -8.89
CA GLY A 683 -14.98 1.20 -9.86
C GLY A 683 -14.26 -0.07 -9.45
N THR A 684 -13.48 -0.64 -10.35
CA THR A 684 -12.61 -1.78 -10.06
C THR A 684 -11.16 -1.33 -9.82
N TYR A 685 -10.46 -2.08 -8.98
CA TYR A 685 -9.07 -1.83 -8.61
C TYR A 685 -8.28 -3.13 -8.63
N THR A 686 -7.06 -3.09 -9.17
CA THR A 686 -6.19 -4.27 -9.22
C THR A 686 -5.00 -4.07 -8.29
N ASN A 687 -4.90 -4.93 -7.27
CA ASN A 687 -3.83 -4.85 -6.28
C ASN A 687 -2.52 -5.50 -6.76
N THR A 688 -1.46 -5.44 -5.93
CA THR A 688 -0.14 -5.99 -6.27
C THR A 688 -0.16 -7.51 -6.50
N ASN A 689 -1.11 -8.25 -5.89
CA ASN A 689 -1.30 -9.69 -6.08
C ASN A 689 -2.07 -10.04 -7.36
N ARG A 690 -2.32 -9.08 -8.25
CA ARG A 690 -3.15 -9.26 -9.46
C ARG A 690 -4.62 -9.59 -9.14
N GLN A 691 -5.13 -9.12 -8.02
CA GLN A 691 -6.51 -9.31 -7.60
C GLN A 691 -7.35 -8.12 -8.02
N VAL A 692 -8.34 -8.36 -8.87
CA VAL A 692 -9.35 -7.38 -9.30
C VAL A 692 -10.45 -7.34 -8.25
N GLN A 693 -10.78 -6.15 -7.75
CA GLN A 693 -11.68 -5.92 -6.62
C GLN A 693 -12.63 -4.76 -6.92
N ILE A 694 -13.85 -4.77 -6.40
CA ILE A 694 -14.80 -3.66 -6.53
C ILE A 694 -14.70 -2.72 -5.33
N GLY A 695 -14.40 -1.44 -5.59
CA GLY A 695 -14.60 -0.34 -4.66
C GLY A 695 -15.99 0.26 -4.83
N ARG A 696 -16.70 0.48 -3.73
CA ARG A 696 -18.07 0.96 -3.73
C ARG A 696 -18.18 2.37 -3.13
N PRO A 697 -19.12 3.21 -3.61
CA PRO A 697 -19.38 4.48 -2.97
C PRO A 697 -19.94 4.27 -1.56
N CYS A 698 -19.38 4.98 -0.60
CA CYS A 698 -19.79 4.95 0.81
C CYS A 698 -20.44 6.28 1.24
N VAL A 699 -20.06 7.38 0.60
CA VAL A 699 -20.54 8.72 0.93
C VAL A 699 -20.87 9.50 -0.34
N PRO A 700 -21.75 10.51 -0.28
CA PRO A 700 -22.04 11.37 -1.42
C PRO A 700 -20.86 12.27 -1.77
N MET A 701 -20.72 12.65 -3.03
CA MET A 701 -19.78 13.65 -3.49
C MET A 701 -20.10 15.04 -2.91
N PRO A 702 -19.10 15.87 -2.58
CA PRO A 702 -19.34 17.20 -2.01
C PRO A 702 -19.74 18.21 -3.10
N GLY A 703 -20.72 19.05 -2.78
CA GLY A 703 -21.16 20.16 -3.66
C GLY A 703 -21.56 19.69 -5.06
N GLU A 704 -20.87 20.22 -6.07
CA GLU A 704 -21.10 19.91 -7.48
C GLU A 704 -20.05 18.95 -8.07
N ALA A 705 -19.20 18.32 -7.24
CA ALA A 705 -18.18 17.36 -7.71
C ALA A 705 -18.84 16.20 -8.50
N ARG A 706 -18.12 15.66 -9.48
CA ARG A 706 -18.60 14.57 -10.33
C ARG A 706 -17.63 13.39 -10.33
N ALA A 707 -18.15 12.21 -10.69
CA ALA A 707 -17.31 11.04 -10.87
C ALA A 707 -16.29 11.25 -12.00
N ASP A 708 -15.08 10.77 -11.79
CA ASP A 708 -13.98 10.97 -12.73
C ASP A 708 -14.30 10.45 -14.15
N TRP A 709 -14.91 9.26 -14.23
CA TRP A 709 -15.30 8.67 -15.51
C TRP A 709 -16.35 9.52 -16.26
N GLU A 710 -17.28 10.16 -15.55
CA GLU A 710 -18.28 11.07 -16.15
C GLU A 710 -17.60 12.32 -16.74
N LEU A 711 -16.59 12.86 -16.03
CA LEU A 711 -15.84 14.02 -16.51
C LEU A 711 -15.03 13.70 -17.76
N ILE A 712 -14.40 12.54 -17.82
CA ILE A 712 -13.65 12.07 -18.99
C ILE A 712 -14.60 11.93 -20.19
N ILE A 713 -15.77 11.30 -20.01
CA ILE A 713 -16.80 11.17 -21.07
C ILE A 713 -17.35 12.53 -21.50
N ALA A 714 -17.63 13.42 -20.54
CA ALA A 714 -18.14 14.75 -20.86
C ALA A 714 -17.15 15.58 -21.71
N LEU A 715 -15.84 15.44 -21.42
CA LEU A 715 -14.77 16.03 -22.20
C LEU A 715 -14.64 15.37 -23.57
N ALA A 716 -14.66 14.03 -23.64
CA ALA A 716 -14.64 13.26 -24.90
C ALA A 716 -15.75 13.68 -25.85
N ASN A 717 -16.97 13.84 -25.34
CA ASN A 717 -18.12 14.25 -26.14
C ASN A 717 -18.00 15.69 -26.67
N ARG A 718 -17.40 16.61 -25.90
CA ARG A 718 -17.10 17.97 -26.39
C ARG A 718 -15.99 17.99 -27.46
N LEU A 719 -15.15 16.98 -27.47
CA LEU A 719 -14.15 16.77 -28.53
C LEU A 719 -14.71 16.02 -29.75
N GLY A 720 -16.02 15.64 -29.73
CA GLY A 720 -16.73 14.98 -30.83
C GLY A 720 -16.44 13.48 -30.93
N LEU A 721 -16.26 12.79 -29.80
CA LEU A 721 -16.02 11.33 -29.78
C LEU A 721 -17.31 10.50 -29.60
N ASP A 722 -18.43 11.14 -29.24
CA ASP A 722 -19.75 10.52 -29.10
C ASP A 722 -19.77 9.28 -28.20
N TRP A 723 -19.06 9.34 -27.07
CA TRP A 723 -19.01 8.26 -26.10
C TRP A 723 -20.31 8.16 -25.31
N SER A 724 -20.85 6.94 -25.20
CA SER A 724 -22.04 6.65 -24.40
C SER A 724 -21.85 5.31 -23.68
N TYR A 725 -21.84 5.34 -22.35
CA TYR A 725 -21.74 4.18 -21.50
C TYR A 725 -22.88 4.17 -20.47
N ASP A 726 -23.46 3.01 -20.23
CA ASP A 726 -24.45 2.80 -19.18
C ASP A 726 -23.74 2.45 -17.85
N GLY A 727 -22.99 3.44 -17.32
CA GLY A 727 -22.26 3.33 -16.06
C GLY A 727 -20.94 2.56 -16.14
N VAL A 728 -20.34 2.40 -14.98
CA VAL A 728 -19.03 1.78 -14.79
C VAL A 728 -18.96 0.32 -15.28
N PRO A 729 -19.99 -0.54 -15.06
CA PRO A 729 -19.98 -1.90 -15.57
C PRO A 729 -19.81 -1.98 -17.10
N ALA A 730 -20.42 -1.06 -17.85
CA ALA A 730 -20.30 -1.05 -19.32
C ALA A 730 -18.89 -0.66 -19.77
N ILE A 731 -18.23 0.26 -19.06
CA ILE A 731 -16.83 0.63 -19.31
C ILE A 731 -15.90 -0.55 -19.01
N TYR A 732 -16.12 -1.23 -17.89
CA TYR A 732 -15.36 -2.42 -17.50
C TYR A 732 -15.47 -3.54 -18.56
N GLU A 733 -16.67 -3.81 -19.05
CA GLU A 733 -16.89 -4.85 -20.08
C GLU A 733 -16.21 -4.50 -21.42
N GLU A 734 -16.18 -3.22 -21.83
CA GLU A 734 -15.41 -2.80 -23.00
C GLU A 734 -13.90 -3.02 -22.73
N MET A 735 -13.38 -2.53 -21.61
CA MET A 735 -11.99 -2.73 -21.25
C MET A 735 -11.60 -4.23 -21.22
N ARG A 736 -12.42 -5.05 -20.56
CA ARG A 736 -12.24 -6.50 -20.46
C ARG A 736 -12.19 -7.19 -21.81
N SER A 737 -12.97 -6.71 -22.78
CA SER A 737 -12.99 -7.28 -24.14
C SER A 737 -11.65 -7.14 -24.88
N HIS A 738 -10.80 -6.18 -24.47
CA HIS A 738 -9.48 -5.93 -25.02
C HIS A 738 -8.32 -6.53 -24.20
N MET A 739 -8.63 -7.17 -23.05
CA MET A 739 -7.64 -7.68 -22.11
C MET A 739 -7.79 -9.20 -21.92
N ALA A 740 -6.89 -9.98 -22.50
CA ALA A 740 -6.88 -11.43 -22.33
C ALA A 740 -6.67 -11.85 -20.87
N SER A 741 -5.91 -11.08 -20.11
CA SER A 741 -5.60 -11.34 -18.69
C SER A 741 -6.84 -11.40 -17.80
N ILE A 742 -7.87 -10.57 -18.06
CA ILE A 742 -9.10 -10.49 -17.28
C ILE A 742 -10.34 -10.98 -18.06
N GLN A 743 -10.14 -11.61 -19.20
CA GLN A 743 -11.24 -12.08 -20.09
C GLN A 743 -12.30 -12.90 -19.35
N ASN A 744 -11.91 -13.73 -18.40
CA ASN A 744 -12.79 -14.60 -17.63
C ASN A 744 -13.25 -13.98 -16.30
N ILE A 745 -13.08 -12.67 -16.11
CA ILE A 745 -13.47 -11.95 -14.90
C ILE A 745 -14.52 -10.91 -15.30
N SER A 746 -15.79 -11.34 -15.42
CA SER A 746 -16.90 -10.43 -15.73
C SER A 746 -17.31 -9.60 -14.50
N TRP A 747 -18.07 -8.53 -14.72
CA TRP A 747 -18.61 -7.71 -13.64
C TRP A 747 -19.48 -8.55 -12.67
N GLU A 748 -20.37 -9.41 -13.20
CA GLU A 748 -21.20 -10.29 -12.37
C GLU A 748 -20.36 -11.26 -11.53
N ARG A 749 -19.23 -11.71 -12.06
CA ARG A 749 -18.29 -12.54 -11.30
C ARG A 749 -17.67 -11.77 -10.13
N LEU A 750 -17.25 -10.53 -10.35
CA LEU A 750 -16.72 -9.69 -9.29
C LEU A 750 -17.76 -9.37 -8.22
N GLU A 751 -19.02 -9.14 -8.60
CA GLU A 751 -20.13 -8.96 -7.65
C GLU A 751 -20.40 -10.23 -6.80
N ARG A 752 -20.25 -11.39 -7.39
CA ARG A 752 -20.45 -12.68 -6.71
C ARG A 752 -19.28 -13.05 -5.81
N ASP A 753 -18.05 -12.95 -6.33
CA ASP A 753 -16.83 -13.49 -5.70
C ASP A 753 -16.09 -12.42 -4.87
N GLY A 754 -16.39 -11.15 -5.05
CA GLY A 754 -15.79 -9.99 -4.37
C GLY A 754 -14.38 -9.65 -4.83
N THR A 755 -13.53 -10.66 -5.05
CA THR A 755 -12.13 -10.53 -5.47
C THR A 755 -11.75 -11.70 -6.36
N VAL A 756 -11.12 -11.43 -7.50
CA VAL A 756 -10.65 -12.48 -8.42
C VAL A 756 -9.22 -12.18 -8.89
N THR A 757 -8.34 -13.16 -8.72
CA THR A 757 -6.95 -13.07 -9.22
C THR A 757 -6.91 -13.35 -10.73
N TYR A 758 -6.18 -12.54 -11.50
CA TYR A 758 -5.95 -12.83 -12.91
C TYR A 758 -4.56 -13.47 -13.15
N PRO A 759 -4.38 -14.23 -14.26
CA PRO A 759 -5.43 -14.73 -15.15
C PRO A 759 -6.25 -15.83 -14.50
N ALA A 760 -7.49 -15.99 -14.97
CA ALA A 760 -8.33 -17.13 -14.61
C ALA A 760 -8.58 -17.99 -15.85
N ASP A 761 -8.46 -19.31 -15.73
CA ASP A 761 -8.59 -20.24 -16.88
C ASP A 761 -10.02 -20.29 -17.43
N SER A 762 -11.01 -20.05 -16.57
CA SER A 762 -12.42 -20.03 -16.95
C SER A 762 -13.23 -19.16 -15.96
N PRO A 763 -14.48 -18.78 -16.31
CA PRO A 763 -15.33 -17.98 -15.42
C PRO A 763 -15.63 -18.59 -14.05
N ASP A 764 -15.53 -19.91 -13.92
CA ASP A 764 -15.91 -20.64 -12.70
C ASP A 764 -14.71 -21.17 -11.90
N LYS A 765 -13.48 -21.04 -12.43
CA LYS A 765 -12.26 -21.45 -11.71
C LYS A 765 -11.65 -20.29 -10.94
N PRO A 766 -10.99 -20.55 -9.80
CA PRO A 766 -10.18 -19.54 -9.15
C PRO A 766 -9.07 -19.05 -10.10
N GLY A 767 -8.60 -17.84 -9.87
CA GLY A 767 -7.47 -17.30 -10.63
C GLY A 767 -6.14 -17.98 -10.30
N ASN A 768 -5.18 -17.86 -11.21
CA ASN A 768 -3.85 -18.45 -11.05
C ASN A 768 -2.97 -17.54 -10.20
N GLU A 769 -2.79 -17.89 -8.94
CA GLU A 769 -1.97 -17.10 -8.01
C GLU A 769 -0.47 -17.18 -8.33
N ILE A 770 -0.02 -18.32 -8.84
CA ILE A 770 1.39 -18.59 -9.19
C ILE A 770 1.51 -18.73 -10.70
N LEU A 771 2.39 -17.95 -11.29
CA LEU A 771 2.58 -17.89 -12.75
C LEU A 771 3.87 -18.58 -13.19
N PHE A 772 3.89 -18.99 -14.47
CA PHE A 772 5.06 -19.45 -15.18
C PHE A 772 5.65 -20.78 -14.69
N GLY A 773 4.79 -21.68 -14.19
CA GLY A 773 5.19 -23.04 -13.83
C GLY A 773 5.54 -23.94 -15.03
N GLN A 774 5.10 -23.59 -16.25
CA GLN A 774 5.32 -24.40 -17.47
C GLN A 774 6.19 -23.64 -18.50
N SER A 775 5.90 -22.38 -18.74
CA SER A 775 6.60 -21.56 -19.73
C SER A 775 6.37 -20.07 -19.42
N PHE A 776 7.19 -19.21 -19.99
CA PHE A 776 7.02 -17.75 -19.92
C PHE A 776 6.21 -17.23 -21.12
N PRO A 777 5.53 -16.08 -21.01
CA PRO A 777 4.80 -15.46 -22.12
C PRO A 777 5.75 -14.68 -23.08
N THR A 778 6.90 -15.24 -23.38
CA THR A 778 7.89 -14.78 -24.34
C THR A 778 7.70 -15.50 -25.68
N ALA A 779 8.30 -15.01 -26.75
CA ALA A 779 8.11 -15.57 -28.10
C ALA A 779 8.51 -17.05 -28.21
N ASP A 780 9.50 -17.48 -27.44
CA ASP A 780 10.04 -18.85 -27.39
C ASP A 780 9.62 -19.63 -26.13
N GLY A 781 8.85 -19.03 -25.25
CA GLY A 781 8.40 -19.62 -23.99
C GLY A 781 9.47 -19.66 -22.89
N ARG A 782 10.61 -18.98 -23.07
CA ARG A 782 11.78 -19.01 -22.16
C ARG A 782 11.99 -17.68 -21.44
N GLY A 783 12.49 -17.74 -20.22
CA GLY A 783 12.97 -16.57 -19.49
C GLY A 783 14.36 -16.15 -19.98
N LYS A 784 14.62 -14.86 -20.03
CA LYS A 784 15.87 -14.30 -20.54
C LYS A 784 16.67 -13.64 -19.41
N ILE A 785 17.89 -14.10 -19.21
CA ILE A 785 18.88 -13.41 -18.36
C ILE A 785 19.59 -12.36 -19.19
N VAL A 786 19.60 -11.13 -18.69
CA VAL A 786 20.35 -10.01 -19.27
C VAL A 786 21.46 -9.62 -18.29
N PRO A 787 22.73 -9.89 -18.64
CA PRO A 787 23.86 -9.53 -17.80
C PRO A 787 24.00 -8.02 -17.67
N THR A 788 24.45 -7.54 -16.51
CA THR A 788 24.52 -6.10 -16.19
C THR A 788 25.95 -5.65 -15.93
N ASP A 789 26.23 -4.40 -16.24
CA ASP A 789 27.45 -3.69 -15.88
C ASP A 789 27.28 -2.90 -14.60
N LEU A 790 28.39 -2.67 -13.90
CA LEU A 790 28.41 -1.75 -12.79
C LEU A 790 28.42 -0.31 -13.31
N VAL A 791 27.28 0.36 -13.19
CA VAL A 791 27.14 1.78 -13.53
C VAL A 791 27.05 2.57 -12.23
N PRO A 792 27.92 3.59 -12.00
CA PRO A 792 27.81 4.42 -10.81
C PRO A 792 26.55 5.29 -10.87
N PRO A 793 26.08 5.82 -9.72
CA PRO A 793 25.08 6.89 -9.70
C PRO A 793 25.53 8.07 -10.55
N ASP A 794 24.58 8.79 -11.16
CA ASP A 794 24.86 9.95 -12.00
C ASP A 794 25.60 11.07 -11.24
N GLU A 795 25.26 11.25 -9.97
CA GLU A 795 25.80 12.27 -9.11
C GLU A 795 26.38 11.65 -7.83
N THR A 796 27.69 11.76 -7.65
CA THR A 796 28.38 11.26 -6.45
C THR A 796 28.72 12.39 -5.48
N PRO A 797 28.81 12.12 -4.15
CA PRO A 797 29.29 13.10 -3.17
C PRO A 797 30.65 13.66 -3.50
N ASP A 798 30.84 14.96 -3.27
CA ASP A 798 32.09 15.69 -3.44
C ASP A 798 32.34 16.65 -2.24
N GLU A 799 33.30 17.56 -2.38
CA GLU A 799 33.69 18.53 -1.31
C GLU A 799 32.54 19.52 -1.02
N ASP A 800 31.73 19.91 -2.02
CA ASP A 800 30.62 20.85 -1.87
C ASP A 800 29.36 20.18 -1.34
N PHE A 801 29.12 18.95 -1.74
CA PHE A 801 27.95 18.13 -1.35
C PHE A 801 28.39 16.76 -0.83
N PRO A 802 28.90 16.66 0.41
CA PRO A 802 29.62 15.49 0.91
C PRO A 802 28.74 14.32 1.36
N MET A 803 27.43 14.46 1.36
CA MET A 803 26.50 13.43 1.85
C MET A 803 25.59 12.91 0.75
N VAL A 804 25.05 11.70 0.97
CA VAL A 804 24.02 11.11 0.11
C VAL A 804 22.64 11.44 0.69
N LEU A 805 21.81 12.11 -0.09
CA LEU A 805 20.39 12.26 0.18
C LEU A 805 19.64 11.10 -0.46
N THR A 806 18.78 10.45 0.32
CA THR A 806 17.78 9.51 -0.16
C THR A 806 16.39 9.94 0.29
N THR A 807 15.38 9.71 -0.55
CA THR A 807 13.99 10.03 -0.24
C THR A 807 13.15 8.78 -0.02
N GLY A 808 11.99 8.91 0.61
CA GLY A 808 11.11 7.77 0.82
C GLY A 808 9.78 8.13 1.46
N ARG A 809 9.03 7.09 1.85
CA ARG A 809 7.75 7.22 2.54
C ARG A 809 7.91 7.12 4.04
N MET A 810 6.88 7.57 4.74
CA MET A 810 6.63 7.32 6.16
C MET A 810 5.49 6.31 6.32
N LEU A 811 5.31 5.81 7.54
CA LEU A 811 4.21 4.91 7.85
C LEU A 811 2.86 5.63 7.76
N GLU A 812 2.76 6.84 8.28
CA GLU A 812 1.54 7.62 8.48
C GLU A 812 1.08 8.30 7.19
N HIS A 813 2.03 8.79 6.38
CA HIS A 813 1.72 9.56 5.19
C HIS A 813 1.83 8.74 3.89
N TRP A 814 1.08 9.19 2.89
CA TRP A 814 0.96 8.51 1.62
C TRP A 814 1.37 9.41 0.45
N HIS A 815 2.39 9.01 -0.31
CA HIS A 815 2.94 9.74 -1.45
C HIS A 815 3.21 11.22 -1.13
N THR A 816 2.68 12.15 -1.94
CA THR A 816 2.83 13.60 -1.77
C THR A 816 2.06 14.17 -0.57
N GLY A 817 1.37 13.32 0.20
CA GLY A 817 0.61 13.76 1.36
C GLY A 817 -0.76 14.36 1.06
N ALA A 818 -1.15 14.56 -0.20
CA ALA A 818 -2.38 15.24 -0.57
C ALA A 818 -3.65 14.71 0.14
N MET A 819 -3.72 13.40 0.40
CA MET A 819 -4.82 12.79 1.17
C MET A 819 -4.50 12.76 2.68
N THR A 820 -3.34 12.26 3.05
CA THR A 820 -3.03 11.91 4.44
C THR A 820 -2.65 13.09 5.31
N ARG A 821 -2.14 14.19 4.74
CA ARG A 821 -1.93 15.46 5.44
C ARG A 821 -3.26 16.19 5.75
N ARG A 822 -4.36 15.71 5.13
CA ARG A 822 -5.75 16.16 5.38
C ARG A 822 -6.57 15.15 6.19
N ALA A 823 -5.91 14.10 6.70
CA ALA A 823 -6.48 13.14 7.62
C ALA A 823 -6.00 13.47 9.03
N VAL A 824 -6.94 13.86 9.89
CA VAL A 824 -6.66 14.46 11.22
C VAL A 824 -5.75 13.58 12.08
N VAL A 825 -6.02 12.29 12.15
CA VAL A 825 -5.23 11.35 12.95
C VAL A 825 -3.81 11.18 12.39
N LEU A 826 -3.70 11.02 11.07
CA LEU A 826 -2.40 10.77 10.44
C LEU A 826 -1.49 11.98 10.53
N ASP A 827 -2.07 13.16 10.32
CA ASP A 827 -1.35 14.43 10.44
C ASP A 827 -0.95 14.72 11.90
N ALA A 828 -1.77 14.37 12.87
CA ALA A 828 -1.46 14.53 14.29
C ALA A 828 -0.32 13.61 14.77
N ILE A 829 -0.10 12.45 14.11
CA ILE A 829 1.01 11.55 14.46
C ILE A 829 2.34 12.09 13.91
N GLU A 830 2.37 12.56 12.66
CA GLU A 830 3.57 13.09 12.00
C GLU A 830 3.26 14.42 11.31
N PRO A 831 3.20 15.54 12.06
CA PRO A 831 2.72 16.82 11.54
C PRO A 831 3.78 17.64 10.79
N GLU A 832 5.09 17.36 11.00
CA GLU A 832 6.17 18.27 10.60
C GLU A 832 7.14 17.64 9.61
N PRO A 833 7.67 18.44 8.64
CA PRO A 833 8.71 17.98 7.73
C PRO A 833 10.03 17.75 8.47
N VAL A 834 10.63 16.57 8.22
CA VAL A 834 11.84 16.13 8.93
C VAL A 834 12.93 15.66 7.98
N VAL A 835 14.19 15.84 8.40
CA VAL A 835 15.33 15.11 7.85
C VAL A 835 15.90 14.20 8.93
N SER A 836 16.06 12.91 8.60
CA SER A 836 16.64 11.92 9.51
C SER A 836 18.11 11.69 9.18
N MET A 837 18.96 11.70 10.21
CA MET A 837 20.40 11.46 10.10
C MET A 837 20.94 10.57 11.23
N ASN A 838 22.06 9.95 10.96
CA ASN A 838 22.77 9.20 11.99
C ASN A 838 23.23 10.15 13.11
N PRO A 839 23.02 9.80 14.40
CA PRO A 839 23.48 10.62 15.53
C PRO A 839 24.97 10.97 15.51
N ARG A 840 25.81 10.12 14.91
CA ARG A 840 27.24 10.38 14.73
C ARG A 840 27.47 11.53 13.78
N ASP A 841 26.76 11.58 12.66
CA ASP A 841 26.90 12.62 11.65
C ASP A 841 26.35 13.96 12.17
N ILE A 842 25.22 13.93 12.88
CA ILE A 842 24.65 15.11 13.56
C ILE A 842 25.75 15.77 14.45
N LYS A 843 26.42 14.95 15.27
CA LYS A 843 27.49 15.43 16.13
C LYS A 843 28.72 15.94 15.35
N LEU A 844 29.12 15.28 14.26
CA LEU A 844 30.24 15.68 13.42
C LEU A 844 29.97 17.01 12.70
N GLN A 845 28.73 17.27 12.30
CA GLN A 845 28.30 18.51 11.68
C GLN A 845 28.05 19.63 12.69
N GLY A 846 28.15 19.35 14.00
CA GLY A 846 27.89 20.35 15.05
C GLY A 846 26.45 20.80 15.16
N LEU A 847 25.49 19.93 14.75
CA LEU A 847 24.05 20.18 14.74
C LEU A 847 23.40 19.63 16.02
N GLU A 848 22.21 20.14 16.37
CA GLU A 848 21.40 19.69 17.49
C GLU A 848 20.10 19.00 17.01
N ILE A 849 19.70 17.93 17.70
CA ILE A 849 18.45 17.23 17.43
C ILE A 849 17.27 18.16 17.72
N GLY A 850 16.30 18.23 16.79
CA GLY A 850 15.12 19.09 16.91
C GLY A 850 15.32 20.52 16.40
N GLN A 851 16.56 20.91 15.97
CA GLN A 851 16.74 22.21 15.35
C GLN A 851 16.28 22.23 13.89
N GLN A 852 15.95 23.41 13.38
CA GLN A 852 15.73 23.64 11.96
C GLN A 852 17.07 23.64 11.22
N VAL A 853 17.12 22.89 10.12
CA VAL A 853 18.30 22.75 9.26
C VAL A 853 17.92 22.95 7.81
N THR A 854 18.85 23.47 7.03
CA THR A 854 18.72 23.57 5.57
C THR A 854 19.44 22.39 4.93
N VAL A 855 18.70 21.61 4.13
CA VAL A 855 19.24 20.57 3.24
C VAL A 855 19.30 21.15 1.85
N GLU A 856 20.46 21.05 1.20
CA GLU A 856 20.72 21.64 -0.10
C GLU A 856 21.35 20.63 -1.06
N THR A 857 20.94 20.69 -2.31
CA THR A 857 21.55 19.98 -3.45
C THR A 857 21.83 20.99 -4.57
N ARG A 858 22.35 20.54 -5.70
CA ARG A 858 22.59 21.39 -6.87
C ARG A 858 21.31 22.00 -7.49
N ARG A 859 20.14 21.52 -7.10
CA ARG A 859 18.81 21.91 -7.65
C ARG A 859 18.05 22.89 -6.78
N GLY A 860 18.29 22.84 -5.47
CA GLY A 860 17.58 23.71 -4.53
C GLY A 860 17.88 23.40 -3.08
N ALA A 861 17.16 24.05 -2.21
CA ALA A 861 17.27 23.91 -0.76
C ALA A 861 15.90 23.91 -0.10
N ILE A 862 15.75 23.14 0.97
CA ILE A 862 14.55 23.11 1.82
C ILE A 862 14.94 23.16 3.30
N THR A 863 14.06 23.70 4.14
CA THR A 863 14.25 23.75 5.59
C THR A 863 13.39 22.73 6.29
N LEU A 864 13.97 21.95 7.20
CA LEU A 864 13.38 20.78 7.84
C LEU A 864 13.82 20.72 9.30
N MET A 865 13.03 20.04 10.14
CA MET A 865 13.46 19.69 11.49
C MET A 865 14.42 18.49 11.48
N LEU A 866 15.54 18.58 12.21
CA LEU A 866 16.53 17.52 12.30
C LEU A 866 16.12 16.42 13.30
N ARG A 867 16.00 15.19 12.80
CA ARG A 867 15.69 13.99 13.60
C ARG A 867 16.88 13.04 13.63
N ALA A 868 17.20 12.52 14.81
CA ALA A 868 18.19 11.46 14.95
C ALA A 868 17.58 10.08 14.60
N ASP A 869 18.25 9.33 13.72
CA ASP A 869 17.84 7.97 13.34
C ASP A 869 19.09 7.08 13.19
N ARG A 870 19.24 6.08 14.06
CA ARG A 870 20.38 5.15 14.04
C ARG A 870 20.33 4.17 12.86
N ASP A 871 19.17 4.06 12.23
CA ASP A 871 18.99 3.22 11.06
C ASP A 871 19.53 3.87 9.79
N VAL A 872 19.57 5.20 9.72
CA VAL A 872 20.26 5.92 8.65
C VAL A 872 21.77 5.69 8.76
N SER A 873 22.39 5.21 7.68
CA SER A 873 23.83 4.96 7.65
C SER A 873 24.62 6.27 7.71
N THR A 874 25.85 6.22 8.22
CA THR A 874 26.74 7.41 8.23
C THR A 874 27.04 7.88 6.81
N GLY A 875 27.11 9.21 6.63
CA GLY A 875 27.24 9.85 5.31
C GLY A 875 25.95 9.96 4.52
N MET A 876 24.82 9.57 5.12
CA MET A 876 23.48 9.63 4.48
C MET A 876 22.53 10.55 5.25
N MET A 877 21.54 11.07 4.53
CA MET A 877 20.34 11.69 5.10
C MET A 877 19.09 11.16 4.39
N PHE A 878 18.00 11.10 5.13
CA PHE A 878 16.71 10.63 4.63
C PHE A 878 15.65 11.72 4.79
N VAL A 879 14.94 12.04 3.70
CA VAL A 879 13.85 13.02 3.66
C VAL A 879 12.58 12.36 3.14
N PRO A 880 11.47 12.36 3.90
CA PRO A 880 10.17 11.94 3.39
C PRO A 880 9.61 12.95 2.40
N PHE A 881 8.89 12.49 1.35
CA PHE A 881 8.40 13.37 0.29
C PHE A 881 6.91 13.74 0.41
N CYS A 882 6.34 13.65 1.62
CA CYS A 882 4.91 13.90 1.86
C CYS A 882 4.58 15.33 2.35
N PHE A 883 5.56 16.17 2.55
CA PHE A 883 5.37 17.50 3.10
C PHE A 883 5.48 18.57 2.01
N TYR A 884 4.38 19.27 1.74
CA TYR A 884 4.35 20.32 0.74
C TYR A 884 5.07 21.60 1.21
N GLU A 885 5.20 21.78 2.52
CA GLU A 885 5.93 22.89 3.16
C GLU A 885 7.45 22.81 2.92
N ALA A 886 7.95 21.58 2.77
CA ALA A 886 9.36 21.30 2.49
C ALA A 886 9.49 20.15 1.48
N PRO A 887 9.16 20.39 0.20
CA PRO A 887 9.03 19.34 -0.79
C PRO A 887 10.38 18.71 -1.14
N ALA A 888 10.56 17.45 -0.79
CA ALA A 888 11.83 16.72 -0.98
C ALA A 888 12.31 16.70 -2.44
N ASN A 889 11.39 16.74 -3.39
CA ASN A 889 11.75 16.68 -4.81
C ASN A 889 12.28 17.99 -5.40
N PHE A 890 12.32 19.09 -4.64
CA PHE A 890 13.20 20.21 -4.99
C PHE A 890 14.68 19.82 -5.00
N LEU A 891 15.02 18.74 -4.30
CA LEU A 891 16.39 18.29 -4.10
C LEU A 891 16.80 17.15 -5.05
N THR A 892 15.83 16.43 -5.65
CA THR A 892 16.09 15.16 -6.34
C THR A 892 16.59 15.35 -7.76
N ASN A 893 17.39 14.36 -8.23
CA ASN A 893 18.01 14.35 -9.54
C ASN A 893 17.03 13.88 -10.64
N PRO A 894 16.82 14.63 -11.74
CA PRO A 894 15.94 14.27 -12.84
C PRO A 894 16.55 13.25 -13.81
N GLN A 895 17.82 12.87 -13.68
CA GLN A 895 18.47 11.92 -14.57
C GLN A 895 17.72 10.60 -14.63
N LEU A 896 17.52 10.08 -15.86
CA LEU A 896 16.65 8.93 -16.12
C LEU A 896 17.43 7.63 -16.30
N ASP A 897 16.87 6.54 -15.80
CA ASP A 897 17.21 5.18 -16.22
C ASP A 897 17.04 5.07 -17.75
N PRO A 898 18.03 4.53 -18.49
CA PRO A 898 17.98 4.51 -19.96
C PRO A 898 16.87 3.63 -20.53
N PHE A 899 16.39 2.64 -19.79
CA PHE A 899 15.37 1.68 -20.22
C PHE A 899 13.98 2.03 -19.69
N GLY A 900 13.81 2.02 -18.36
CA GLY A 900 12.54 2.29 -17.69
C GLY A 900 12.16 3.77 -17.65
N LYS A 901 13.11 4.68 -17.90
CA LYS A 901 12.87 6.15 -17.84
C LYS A 901 12.40 6.64 -16.48
N ILE A 902 12.82 5.96 -15.42
CA ILE A 902 12.56 6.38 -14.04
C ILE A 902 13.66 7.35 -13.58
N PRO A 903 13.34 8.42 -12.81
CA PRO A 903 14.35 9.34 -12.32
C PRO A 903 15.11 8.82 -11.08
N GLU A 904 16.27 9.41 -10.81
CA GLU A 904 17.18 9.11 -9.69
C GLU A 904 16.69 9.73 -8.38
N PHE A 905 15.64 9.16 -7.77
CA PHE A 905 15.09 9.66 -6.50
C PHE A 905 15.84 9.19 -5.24
N LYS A 906 16.69 8.17 -5.37
CA LYS A 906 17.27 7.49 -4.21
C LYS A 906 18.73 7.87 -3.95
N PHE A 907 19.32 8.61 -4.86
CA PHE A 907 20.71 9.01 -4.74
C PHE A 907 20.95 10.43 -5.28
N CYS A 908 21.20 11.37 -4.38
CA CYS A 908 21.59 12.75 -4.74
C CYS A 908 22.72 13.20 -3.82
N ALA A 909 23.70 13.91 -4.35
CA ALA A 909 24.72 14.55 -3.50
C ALA A 909 24.10 15.78 -2.81
N ALA A 910 24.32 15.90 -1.51
CA ALA A 910 23.68 16.93 -0.69
C ALA A 910 24.60 17.43 0.43
N ARG A 911 24.27 18.59 0.96
CA ARG A 911 24.86 19.15 2.18
C ARG A 911 23.77 19.58 3.16
N ILE A 912 24.16 19.72 4.42
CA ILE A 912 23.26 20.18 5.49
C ILE A 912 23.95 21.26 6.31
N SER A 913 23.19 22.27 6.74
CA SER A 913 23.65 23.33 7.64
C SER A 913 22.53 23.72 8.61
N ALA A 914 22.88 24.39 9.71
CA ALA A 914 21.88 25.04 10.55
C ALA A 914 21.10 26.05 9.69
N ALA A 915 19.80 26.08 9.82
CA ALA A 915 19.00 27.10 9.14
C ALA A 915 19.38 28.50 9.69
N GLU A 916 19.59 29.47 8.79
CA GLU A 916 19.75 30.85 9.21
C GLU A 916 18.44 31.32 9.86
N HIS A 917 18.52 31.88 11.05
CA HIS A 917 17.36 32.50 11.68
C HIS A 917 16.86 33.62 10.76
N GLN A 918 15.79 33.36 10.00
CA GLN A 918 14.97 34.47 9.51
C GLN A 918 14.28 35.05 10.76
N GLU A 919 14.72 36.21 11.21
CA GLU A 919 13.92 37.01 12.13
C GLU A 919 12.54 37.14 11.50
N ALA A 920 11.53 36.61 12.18
CA ALA A 920 10.14 36.77 11.78
C ALA A 920 9.91 38.28 11.67
N ALA A 921 9.68 38.74 10.44
CA ALA A 921 9.14 40.05 10.24
C ALA A 921 7.74 40.07 10.87
N GLU A 922 7.63 40.72 12.02
CA GLU A 922 6.37 40.96 12.73
C GLU A 922 5.34 41.68 11.85
#